data_aa310d40f70dd799f242d5c8c73f3826
#
_entry.id   aa310d40f70dd799f242d5c8c73f3826
#
_cell.length_a   1.000
_cell.length_b   1.000
_cell.length_c   1.000
_cell.angle_alpha   90.00
_cell.angle_beta   90.00
_cell.angle_gamma   90.00
#
_symmetry.space_group_name_H-M   'P 1'
#
loop_
_entity.id
_entity.type
_entity.pdbx_description
1 polymer ?
#
loop_
_entity_poly.entity_id
_entity_poly.type
_entity_poly.pdbx_seq_one_letter_code
_entity_poly.pdbx_strand_id
1 'polypeptide(L)'
;MSTRHGATPRIPRLIRTLCIPIAIIWLLLAASSNALIPQLEEVGRVHNVAQSAKDSPSLIAAKRVGQVFGEYDSDSLVTIVLEGDKPLGAEAHRFGDVLVAALQADTEHVQHVQYFWGDPLTAAGSQSNDGKAALIQAYLAGDAGSSVANESVTSVRKIVADTPSPNGIKAYVSGPAALVADEFAVGEGSHIKVTALTFGVIGLMLLIVYRSIITALLTLVAVAIQVAAARGTVAFLGHVGVIPLSTYATNLLTLLCVAAATDYAIFLLGRYQEARQAGEDRLAAYYTMYRSTAHVIVGSGLTVAAAVFCLRFTRTPYFQSLGIPAGIGVLVTLIGSLTLTPAVITMGSHIGLFDPKRAMRTQGWRRIGTAIVRWPGPILVASIAVALIGLLALPGYKTNYDARRYQPDWAPAKVGYAAAERHFSAARLNPEILMVETDRDLRTPANMIVLERIAKAVAHTPGVAMVQSITRPLGTPFDNTSLGFQMSIQSSSQIENLPFQQARADDLVKQIAEINTSIGLLQKQYALQGQQYDLQQQATAATDEQVKAFRETSAQIKDLRDKVAYVDDFFRPIKNYFYWEPHCFDIPLCATFRSLFDALDGVDGLTDQFDQVTASLDKLNALQPQLLALIPEQMALTPQNIASQERNKALVENNVATQSGLLAQSQ
;
A
#
# COMPACT_ATOMS: atom_id res chain seq x y z
N MET A 1 -50.86 -15.85 46.63
CA MET A 1 -49.55 -16.35 46.16
C MET A 1 -48.48 -15.48 46.76
N SER A 2 -47.73 -16.03 47.71
CA SER A 2 -46.70 -15.37 48.51
C SER A 2 -45.57 -14.81 47.66
N THR A 3 -45.40 -13.50 47.73
CA THR A 3 -44.27 -12.78 47.11
C THR A 3 -42.96 -13.18 47.84
N ARG A 4 -42.18 -14.08 47.22
CA ARG A 4 -40.78 -14.27 47.61
C ARG A 4 -40.07 -12.94 47.40
N HIS A 5 -39.73 -12.26 48.48
CA HIS A 5 -38.79 -11.16 48.52
C HIS A 5 -37.39 -11.78 48.21
N GLY A 6 -37.10 -11.96 46.92
CA GLY A 6 -35.78 -12.30 46.44
C GLY A 6 -34.83 -11.15 46.79
N ALA A 7 -33.66 -11.46 47.36
CA ALA A 7 -32.63 -10.51 47.70
C ALA A 7 -32.37 -9.55 46.50
N THR A 8 -32.48 -8.24 46.74
CA THR A 8 -32.26 -7.24 45.72
C THR A 8 -30.84 -7.39 45.17
N PRO A 9 -30.64 -7.55 43.84
CA PRO A 9 -29.33 -7.81 43.28
C PRO A 9 -28.34 -6.67 43.66
N ARG A 10 -27.13 -7.00 44.03
CA ARG A 10 -26.15 -6.05 44.59
C ARG A 10 -25.80 -4.93 43.63
N ILE A 11 -25.64 -5.23 42.33
CA ILE A 11 -25.22 -4.26 41.29
C ILE A 11 -26.23 -3.11 41.13
N PRO A 12 -27.54 -3.31 40.84
CA PRO A 12 -28.46 -2.22 40.67
C PRO A 12 -28.66 -1.42 41.96
N ARG A 13 -28.54 -2.04 43.14
CA ARG A 13 -28.56 -1.32 44.43
C ARG A 13 -27.37 -0.36 44.52
N LEU A 14 -26.14 -0.79 44.16
CA LEU A 14 -24.95 0.03 44.19
C LEU A 14 -25.09 1.22 43.22
N ILE A 15 -25.51 0.95 41.96
CA ILE A 15 -25.67 2.00 40.94
C ILE A 15 -26.70 3.03 41.41
N ARG A 16 -27.79 2.63 42.01
CA ARG A 16 -28.80 3.54 42.53
C ARG A 16 -28.26 4.38 43.69
N THR A 17 -27.53 3.76 44.64
CA THR A 17 -26.98 4.48 45.80
C THR A 17 -25.91 5.47 45.41
N LEU A 18 -25.09 5.09 44.40
CA LEU A 18 -23.97 5.90 43.88
C LEU A 18 -24.33 6.63 42.59
N CYS A 19 -25.62 6.92 42.32
CA CYS A 19 -26.04 7.53 41.05
C CYS A 19 -25.34 8.86 40.75
N ILE A 20 -25.19 9.73 41.76
CA ILE A 20 -24.48 11.02 41.61
C ILE A 20 -22.99 10.84 41.38
N PRO A 21 -22.25 10.10 42.23
CA PRO A 21 -20.83 9.77 41.96
C PRO A 21 -20.58 9.14 40.57
N ILE A 22 -21.45 8.21 40.16
CA ILE A 22 -21.36 7.58 38.83
C ILE A 22 -21.48 8.61 37.72
N ALA A 23 -22.50 9.47 37.79
CA ALA A 23 -22.72 10.54 36.80
C ALA A 23 -21.52 11.52 36.76
N ILE A 24 -20.97 11.87 37.92
CA ILE A 24 -19.77 12.73 38.01
C ILE A 24 -18.55 12.05 37.40
N ILE A 25 -18.31 10.77 37.71
CA ILE A 25 -17.17 10.01 37.15
C ILE A 25 -17.25 9.95 35.63
N TRP A 26 -18.42 9.66 35.05
CA TRP A 26 -18.58 9.64 33.60
C TRP A 26 -18.43 11.02 32.97
N LEU A 27 -18.91 12.06 33.63
CA LEU A 27 -18.74 13.44 33.16
C LEU A 27 -17.29 13.88 33.23
N LEU A 28 -16.58 13.55 34.31
CA LEU A 28 -15.16 13.82 34.45
C LEU A 28 -14.34 13.02 33.43
N LEU A 29 -14.67 11.76 33.21
CA LEU A 29 -14.02 10.94 32.18
C LEU A 29 -14.20 11.58 30.78
N ALA A 30 -15.43 11.94 30.43
CA ALA A 30 -15.72 12.60 29.16
C ALA A 30 -15.01 13.98 29.04
N ALA A 31 -15.04 14.79 30.10
CA ALA A 31 -14.42 16.12 30.09
C ALA A 31 -12.90 16.04 30.05
N SER A 32 -12.29 15.22 30.92
CA SER A 32 -10.82 15.10 30.99
C SER A 32 -10.22 14.51 29.73
N SER A 33 -10.84 13.46 29.19
CA SER A 33 -10.34 12.83 27.97
C SER A 33 -10.43 13.74 26.74
N ASN A 34 -11.44 14.61 26.65
CA ASN A 34 -11.59 15.53 25.52
C ASN A 34 -10.84 16.88 25.74
N ALA A 35 -10.44 17.22 26.99
CA ALA A 35 -9.70 18.43 27.28
C ALA A 35 -8.17 18.24 27.29
N LEU A 36 -7.70 17.05 27.72
CA LEU A 36 -6.28 16.76 27.90
C LEU A 36 -5.66 16.00 26.73
N ILE A 37 -6.48 15.41 25.85
CA ILE A 37 -6.03 14.56 24.75
C ILE A 37 -6.43 15.21 23.44
N PRO A 38 -5.59 15.14 22.37
CA PRO A 38 -6.00 15.58 21.03
C PRO A 38 -7.31 14.92 20.61
N GLN A 39 -8.10 15.65 19.83
CA GLN A 39 -9.38 15.12 19.37
C GLN A 39 -9.17 13.80 18.61
N LEU A 40 -10.14 12.89 18.72
CA LEU A 40 -10.07 11.56 18.12
C LEU A 40 -9.78 11.62 16.62
N GLU A 41 -10.33 12.60 15.91
CA GLU A 41 -10.11 12.84 14.49
C GLU A 41 -8.65 13.22 14.20
N GLU A 42 -8.07 14.06 15.01
CA GLU A 42 -6.67 14.47 14.90
C GLU A 42 -5.74 13.27 15.09
N VAL A 43 -5.97 12.49 16.16
CA VAL A 43 -5.19 11.26 16.40
C VAL A 43 -5.37 10.27 15.24
N GLY A 44 -6.59 10.12 14.71
CA GLY A 44 -6.88 9.27 13.56
C GLY A 44 -6.18 9.72 12.28
N ARG A 45 -6.06 11.04 12.08
CA ARG A 45 -5.38 11.63 10.93
C ARG A 45 -3.87 11.38 10.97
N VAL A 46 -3.25 11.60 12.13
CA VAL A 46 -1.80 11.42 12.32
C VAL A 46 -1.39 9.95 12.22
N HIS A 47 -2.25 9.02 12.63
CA HIS A 47 -1.96 7.57 12.63
C HIS A 47 -2.67 6.82 11.49
N ASN A 48 -3.07 7.53 10.43
CA ASN A 48 -3.80 6.91 9.34
C ASN A 48 -2.96 5.81 8.66
N VAL A 49 -3.63 4.73 8.27
CA VAL A 49 -2.99 3.52 7.74
C VAL A 49 -3.27 3.39 6.25
N ALA A 50 -2.34 2.74 5.55
CA ALA A 50 -2.49 2.42 4.13
C ALA A 50 -3.79 1.64 3.86
N GLN A 51 -4.42 1.92 2.72
CA GLN A 51 -5.66 1.25 2.32
C GLN A 51 -5.42 -0.17 1.83
N SER A 52 -4.33 -0.40 1.12
CA SER A 52 -4.01 -1.68 0.49
C SER A 52 -3.37 -2.66 1.47
N ALA A 53 -3.66 -3.94 1.30
CA ALA A 53 -2.99 -4.99 2.05
C ALA A 53 -1.52 -5.09 1.64
N LYS A 54 -0.62 -5.14 2.63
CA LYS A 54 0.84 -5.18 2.40
C LYS A 54 1.30 -6.39 1.58
N ASP A 55 0.54 -7.47 1.61
CA ASP A 55 0.78 -8.71 0.89
C ASP A 55 0.01 -8.81 -0.45
N SER A 56 -0.61 -7.73 -0.89
CA SER A 56 -1.33 -7.68 -2.16
C SER A 56 -0.34 -7.77 -3.33
N PRO A 57 -0.54 -8.70 -4.28
CA PRO A 57 0.38 -8.87 -5.42
C PRO A 57 0.57 -7.60 -6.24
N SER A 58 -0.50 -6.81 -6.43
CA SER A 58 -0.46 -5.54 -7.16
C SER A 58 0.39 -4.49 -6.45
N LEU A 59 0.28 -4.39 -5.10
CA LEU A 59 1.09 -3.47 -4.31
C LEU A 59 2.56 -3.87 -4.32
N ILE A 60 2.84 -5.18 -4.16
CA ILE A 60 4.20 -5.71 -4.23
C ILE A 60 4.80 -5.43 -5.60
N ALA A 61 4.05 -5.66 -6.68
CA ALA A 61 4.49 -5.37 -8.04
C ALA A 61 4.75 -3.87 -8.25
N ALA A 62 3.84 -2.99 -7.80
CA ALA A 62 4.01 -1.54 -7.92
C ALA A 62 5.27 -1.05 -7.20
N LYS A 63 5.50 -1.48 -5.96
CA LYS A 63 6.71 -1.15 -5.21
C LYS A 63 7.97 -1.74 -5.85
N ARG A 64 7.87 -2.97 -6.38
CA ARG A 64 8.99 -3.62 -7.08
C ARG A 64 9.46 -2.82 -8.29
N VAL A 65 8.51 -2.22 -9.04
CA VAL A 65 8.85 -1.31 -10.15
C VAL A 65 9.74 -0.18 -9.66
N GLY A 66 9.29 0.60 -8.65
CA GLY A 66 10.08 1.70 -8.13
C GLY A 66 11.43 1.28 -7.57
N GLN A 67 11.50 0.15 -6.86
CA GLN A 67 12.74 -0.36 -6.28
C GLN A 67 13.76 -0.79 -7.33
N VAL A 68 13.32 -1.47 -8.41
CA VAL A 68 14.21 -1.94 -9.48
C VAL A 68 14.81 -0.78 -10.26
N PHE A 69 14.03 0.28 -10.47
CA PHE A 69 14.51 1.49 -11.15
C PHE A 69 15.17 2.51 -10.19
N GLY A 70 15.10 2.28 -8.86
CA GLY A 70 15.66 3.20 -7.86
C GLY A 70 14.92 4.54 -7.81
N GLU A 71 13.62 4.54 -8.10
CA GLU A 71 12.80 5.75 -8.26
C GLU A 71 11.91 6.02 -7.03
N TYR A 72 11.22 5.00 -6.51
CA TYR A 72 10.28 5.12 -5.40
C TYR A 72 10.08 3.78 -4.68
N ASP A 73 9.53 3.84 -3.47
CA ASP A 73 9.21 2.67 -2.64
C ASP A 73 7.75 2.65 -2.14
N SER A 74 6.96 3.65 -2.54
CA SER A 74 5.54 3.82 -2.20
C SER A 74 4.61 3.45 -3.35
N ASP A 75 3.30 3.35 -3.06
CA ASP A 75 2.25 3.23 -4.07
C ASP A 75 1.45 4.54 -4.26
N SER A 76 1.94 5.63 -3.69
CA SER A 76 1.30 6.94 -3.73
C SER A 76 1.64 7.69 -5.01
N LEU A 77 0.74 7.64 -5.98
CA LEU A 77 0.88 8.36 -7.25
C LEU A 77 -0.10 9.53 -7.32
N VAL A 78 0.41 10.71 -7.63
CA VAL A 78 -0.40 11.85 -8.09
C VAL A 78 -0.12 12.14 -9.55
N THR A 79 -1.14 12.61 -10.24
CA THR A 79 -1.06 13.07 -11.62
C THR A 79 -1.37 14.56 -11.65
N ILE A 80 -0.41 15.36 -12.07
CA ILE A 80 -0.61 16.78 -12.28
C ILE A 80 -1.04 16.96 -13.72
N VAL A 81 -2.19 17.57 -13.90
CA VAL A 81 -2.82 17.82 -15.20
C VAL A 81 -2.61 19.29 -15.55
N LEU A 82 -1.86 19.55 -16.59
CA LEU A 82 -1.74 20.88 -17.17
C LEU A 82 -2.79 21.00 -18.28
N GLU A 83 -3.69 21.98 -18.19
CA GLU A 83 -4.75 22.22 -19.17
C GLU A 83 -4.64 23.66 -19.70
N GLY A 84 -4.60 23.81 -21.00
CA GLY A 84 -4.57 25.10 -21.68
C GLY A 84 -5.83 25.37 -22.51
N ASP A 85 -6.23 26.63 -22.58
CA ASP A 85 -7.31 27.07 -23.51
C ASP A 85 -6.92 26.85 -24.96
N LYS A 86 -5.62 26.91 -25.26
CA LYS A 86 -4.97 26.68 -26.56
C LYS A 86 -3.98 25.54 -26.47
N PRO A 87 -3.51 24.96 -27.58
CA PRO A 87 -2.43 23.99 -27.57
C PRO A 87 -1.23 24.50 -26.77
N LEU A 88 -0.67 23.61 -25.93
CA LEU A 88 0.42 23.91 -25.01
C LEU A 88 1.70 24.17 -25.82
N GLY A 89 2.24 25.36 -25.68
CA GLY A 89 3.47 25.81 -26.38
C GLY A 89 4.64 25.97 -25.39
N ALA A 90 5.68 26.69 -25.85
CA ALA A 90 6.93 26.87 -25.11
C ALA A 90 6.77 27.48 -23.69
N GLU A 91 5.76 28.34 -23.49
CA GLU A 91 5.47 28.88 -22.15
C GLU A 91 4.97 27.81 -21.18
N ALA A 92 4.13 26.88 -21.67
CA ALA A 92 3.63 25.77 -20.90
C ALA A 92 4.75 24.80 -20.54
N HIS A 93 5.69 24.53 -21.47
CA HIS A 93 6.86 23.70 -21.18
C HIS A 93 7.74 24.33 -20.10
N ARG A 94 8.06 25.63 -20.22
CA ARG A 94 8.80 26.34 -19.17
C ARG A 94 8.11 26.30 -17.82
N PHE A 95 6.80 26.44 -17.79
CA PHE A 95 6.02 26.29 -16.56
C PHE A 95 6.11 24.86 -16.00
N GLY A 96 6.00 23.84 -16.87
CA GLY A 96 6.20 22.45 -16.49
C GLY A 96 7.58 22.18 -15.90
N ASP A 97 8.63 22.72 -16.53
CA ASP A 97 10.02 22.57 -16.06
C ASP A 97 10.21 23.20 -14.67
N VAL A 98 9.70 24.43 -14.45
CA VAL A 98 9.76 25.11 -13.15
C VAL A 98 8.98 24.31 -12.09
N LEU A 99 7.79 23.83 -12.44
CA LEU A 99 6.96 23.04 -11.53
C LEU A 99 7.63 21.71 -11.15
N VAL A 100 8.22 21.02 -12.13
CA VAL A 100 8.94 19.77 -11.89
C VAL A 100 10.17 19.99 -11.02
N ALA A 101 10.93 21.06 -11.27
CA ALA A 101 12.08 21.43 -10.43
C ALA A 101 11.65 21.73 -8.98
N ALA A 102 10.52 22.41 -8.77
CA ALA A 102 9.98 22.67 -7.44
C ALA A 102 9.52 21.39 -6.74
N LEU A 103 8.91 20.46 -7.47
CA LEU A 103 8.50 19.14 -6.94
C LEU A 103 9.72 18.28 -6.55
N GLN A 104 10.75 18.25 -7.40
CA GLN A 104 11.98 17.51 -7.12
C GLN A 104 12.79 18.08 -5.95
N ALA A 105 12.63 19.39 -5.66
CA ALA A 105 13.27 20.03 -4.51
C ALA A 105 12.63 19.60 -3.16
N ASP A 106 11.37 19.15 -3.16
CA ASP A 106 10.66 18.67 -1.97
C ASP A 106 10.93 17.16 -1.75
N THR A 107 12.14 16.81 -1.39
CA THR A 107 12.58 15.41 -1.19
C THR A 107 11.94 14.72 0.01
N GLU A 108 11.28 15.47 0.91
CA GLU A 108 10.57 14.93 2.06
C GLU A 108 9.24 14.28 1.63
N HIS A 109 8.55 14.89 0.66
CA HIS A 109 7.21 14.50 0.25
C HIS A 109 7.16 13.84 -1.14
N VAL A 110 8.12 14.14 -2.02
CA VAL A 110 8.18 13.65 -3.41
C VAL A 110 9.40 12.76 -3.58
N GLN A 111 9.19 11.48 -3.89
CA GLN A 111 10.25 10.51 -4.11
C GLN A 111 10.79 10.57 -5.55
N HIS A 112 9.87 10.66 -6.51
CA HIS A 112 10.24 10.66 -7.93
C HIS A 112 9.20 11.41 -8.76
N VAL A 113 9.66 12.11 -9.82
CA VAL A 113 8.79 12.79 -10.78
C VAL A 113 9.06 12.24 -12.17
N GLN A 114 8.04 11.61 -12.76
CA GLN A 114 8.08 11.17 -14.15
C GLN A 114 7.57 12.28 -15.06
N TYR A 115 8.50 12.95 -15.72
CA TYR A 115 8.23 14.09 -16.59
C TYR A 115 8.49 13.75 -18.06
N PHE A 116 7.71 12.82 -18.60
CA PHE A 116 7.84 12.43 -20.02
C PHE A 116 7.51 13.55 -21.01
N TRP A 117 6.71 14.52 -20.59
CA TRP A 117 6.36 15.66 -21.44
C TRP A 117 7.52 16.63 -21.67
N GLY A 118 8.50 16.69 -20.78
CA GLY A 118 9.72 17.50 -20.92
C GLY A 118 10.72 16.97 -21.95
N ASP A 119 10.63 15.69 -22.34
CA ASP A 119 11.52 15.07 -23.31
C ASP A 119 10.85 14.97 -24.68
N PRO A 120 11.45 15.53 -25.76
CA PRO A 120 10.88 15.50 -27.09
C PRO A 120 10.55 14.12 -27.64
N LEU A 121 11.24 13.05 -27.19
CA LEU A 121 11.00 11.68 -27.62
C LEU A 121 9.76 11.07 -26.96
N THR A 122 9.43 11.49 -25.74
CA THR A 122 8.35 10.92 -24.93
C THR A 122 7.16 11.86 -24.77
N ALA A 123 7.33 13.15 -25.06
CA ALA A 123 6.32 14.20 -24.88
C ALA A 123 4.96 13.86 -25.47
N ALA A 124 4.93 13.33 -26.70
CA ALA A 124 3.70 12.96 -27.38
C ALA A 124 2.93 11.82 -26.65
N GLY A 125 3.62 10.99 -25.85
CA GLY A 125 3.01 9.98 -24.98
C GLY A 125 2.27 10.58 -23.78
N SER A 126 2.67 11.75 -23.32
CA SER A 126 2.12 12.43 -22.14
C SER A 126 1.25 13.64 -22.48
N GLN A 127 1.21 14.05 -23.73
CA GLN A 127 0.36 15.12 -24.24
C GLN A 127 -0.94 14.57 -24.85
N SER A 128 -2.01 15.32 -24.73
CA SER A 128 -3.29 14.98 -25.35
C SER A 128 -3.25 15.10 -26.87
N ASN A 129 -4.15 14.42 -27.56
CA ASN A 129 -4.20 14.44 -29.04
C ASN A 129 -4.55 15.82 -29.61
N ASP A 130 -5.26 16.66 -28.85
CA ASP A 130 -5.60 18.04 -29.21
C ASP A 130 -4.51 19.05 -28.82
N GLY A 131 -3.44 18.56 -28.18
CA GLY A 131 -2.31 19.36 -27.71
C GLY A 131 -2.61 20.29 -26.55
N LYS A 132 -3.84 20.26 -25.99
CA LYS A 132 -4.28 21.21 -24.95
C LYS A 132 -4.02 20.76 -23.52
N ALA A 133 -3.67 19.50 -23.30
CA ALA A 133 -3.37 18.99 -21.97
C ALA A 133 -2.11 18.13 -21.96
N ALA A 134 -1.42 18.16 -20.82
CA ALA A 134 -0.25 17.30 -20.55
C ALA A 134 -0.32 16.74 -19.13
N LEU A 135 0.29 15.58 -18.94
CA LEU A 135 0.33 14.86 -17.67
C LEU A 135 1.76 14.80 -17.12
N ILE A 136 1.90 15.12 -15.84
CA ILE A 136 3.11 14.92 -15.06
C ILE A 136 2.75 13.98 -13.92
N GLN A 137 3.53 12.92 -13.73
CA GLN A 137 3.30 11.96 -12.66
C GLN A 137 4.34 12.15 -11.56
N ALA A 138 3.91 12.17 -10.30
CA ALA A 138 4.80 12.25 -9.16
C ALA A 138 4.47 11.14 -8.16
N TYR A 139 5.48 10.38 -7.79
CA TYR A 139 5.42 9.38 -6.73
C TYR A 139 5.78 10.04 -5.41
N LEU A 140 4.93 9.86 -4.43
CA LEU A 140 5.00 10.57 -3.15
C LEU A 140 5.55 9.67 -2.04
N ALA A 141 6.03 10.30 -0.97
CA ALA A 141 6.39 9.61 0.24
C ALA A 141 5.14 9.03 0.95
N GLY A 142 5.28 7.85 1.53
CA GLY A 142 4.22 7.14 2.25
C GLY A 142 3.27 6.36 1.33
N ASP A 143 2.72 5.28 1.85
CA ASP A 143 1.75 4.44 1.10
C ASP A 143 0.39 5.14 1.02
N ALA A 144 -0.34 4.93 -0.08
CA ALA A 144 -1.61 5.57 -0.37
C ALA A 144 -2.63 5.41 0.79
N GLY A 145 -3.15 6.53 1.25
CA GLY A 145 -4.06 6.60 2.40
C GLY A 145 -3.36 6.74 3.76
N SER A 146 -2.05 6.62 3.85
CA SER A 146 -1.30 6.91 5.07
C SER A 146 -1.28 8.41 5.39
N SER A 147 -0.97 8.78 6.64
CA SER A 147 -0.80 10.18 7.04
C SER A 147 0.28 10.88 6.21
N VAL A 148 1.42 10.21 6.03
CA VAL A 148 2.55 10.73 5.25
C VAL A 148 2.14 11.01 3.80
N ALA A 149 1.41 10.08 3.16
CA ALA A 149 0.93 10.27 1.80
C ALA A 149 -0.06 11.45 1.68
N ASN A 150 -0.93 11.64 2.67
CA ASN A 150 -1.89 12.76 2.69
C ASN A 150 -1.18 14.12 2.89
N GLU A 151 -0.14 14.15 3.71
CA GLU A 151 0.73 15.33 3.89
C GLU A 151 1.48 15.63 2.59
N SER A 152 2.01 14.59 1.94
CA SER A 152 2.70 14.71 0.65
C SER A 152 1.78 15.26 -0.45
N VAL A 153 0.52 14.79 -0.53
CA VAL A 153 -0.49 15.36 -1.45
C VAL A 153 -0.73 16.84 -1.15
N THR A 154 -0.78 17.21 0.13
CA THR A 154 -1.00 18.59 0.55
C THR A 154 0.18 19.48 0.16
N SER A 155 1.43 18.99 0.32
CA SER A 155 2.64 19.68 -0.13
C SER A 155 2.66 19.88 -1.64
N VAL A 156 2.37 18.83 -2.41
CA VAL A 156 2.28 18.94 -3.88
C VAL A 156 1.23 19.97 -4.31
N ARG A 157 0.05 19.97 -3.68
CA ARG A 157 -0.98 20.98 -3.97
C ARG A 157 -0.52 22.39 -3.68
N LYS A 158 0.21 22.56 -2.58
CA LYS A 158 0.81 23.86 -2.22
C LYS A 158 1.83 24.28 -3.26
N ILE A 159 2.75 23.41 -3.66
CA ILE A 159 3.76 23.70 -4.70
C ILE A 159 3.08 24.10 -6.01
N VAL A 160 2.05 23.35 -6.44
CA VAL A 160 1.29 23.69 -7.67
C VAL A 160 0.57 25.03 -7.54
N ALA A 161 0.01 25.37 -6.38
CA ALA A 161 -0.67 26.65 -6.14
C ALA A 161 0.30 27.83 -6.07
N ASP A 162 1.48 27.62 -5.45
CA ASP A 162 2.50 28.64 -5.26
C ASP A 162 3.32 28.92 -6.54
N THR A 163 3.30 27.99 -7.52
CA THR A 163 3.99 28.14 -8.80
C THR A 163 3.14 28.99 -9.77
N PRO A 164 3.61 30.18 -10.18
CA PRO A 164 2.82 31.06 -11.06
C PRO A 164 2.56 30.42 -12.42
N SER A 165 1.30 30.18 -12.73
CA SER A 165 0.89 29.65 -14.04
C SER A 165 0.77 30.76 -15.10
N PRO A 166 1.19 30.53 -16.35
CA PRO A 166 0.96 31.47 -17.46
C PRO A 166 -0.55 31.65 -17.72
N ASN A 167 -0.90 32.81 -18.32
CA ASN A 167 -2.28 33.10 -18.66
C ASN A 167 -2.89 32.03 -19.60
N GLY A 168 -4.06 31.51 -19.22
CA GLY A 168 -4.77 30.51 -20.02
C GLY A 168 -4.28 29.08 -19.77
N ILE A 169 -3.36 28.85 -18.81
CA ILE A 169 -2.93 27.51 -18.37
C ILE A 169 -3.35 27.29 -16.92
N LYS A 170 -3.94 26.15 -16.65
CA LYS A 170 -4.35 25.70 -15.32
C LYS A 170 -3.66 24.39 -14.98
N ALA A 171 -3.20 24.27 -13.75
CA ALA A 171 -2.62 23.04 -13.20
C ALA A 171 -3.55 22.45 -12.14
N TYR A 172 -3.83 21.17 -12.24
CA TYR A 172 -4.67 20.43 -11.29
C TYR A 172 -3.91 19.25 -10.73
N VAL A 173 -4.10 18.97 -9.46
CA VAL A 173 -3.55 17.78 -8.79
C VAL A 173 -4.64 16.73 -8.67
N SER A 174 -4.45 15.61 -9.36
CA SER A 174 -5.36 14.47 -9.40
C SER A 174 -4.57 13.15 -9.22
N GLY A 175 -5.17 12.03 -9.57
CA GLY A 175 -4.54 10.71 -9.45
C GLY A 175 -4.96 9.95 -8.19
N PRO A 176 -4.56 8.68 -8.07
CA PRO A 176 -5.03 7.79 -7.01
C PRO A 176 -4.83 8.34 -5.59
N ALA A 177 -3.61 8.82 -5.27
CA ALA A 177 -3.31 9.34 -3.94
C ALA A 177 -4.09 10.62 -3.61
N ALA A 178 -4.27 11.52 -4.59
CA ALA A 178 -5.04 12.74 -4.42
C ALA A 178 -6.54 12.47 -4.22
N LEU A 179 -7.10 11.47 -4.92
CA LEU A 179 -8.49 11.04 -4.73
C LEU A 179 -8.70 10.47 -3.33
N VAL A 180 -7.77 9.65 -2.83
CA VAL A 180 -7.82 9.11 -1.47
C VAL A 180 -7.71 10.23 -0.43
N ALA A 181 -6.79 11.18 -0.61
CA ALA A 181 -6.66 12.33 0.29
C ALA A 181 -7.95 13.18 0.36
N ASP A 182 -8.61 13.40 -0.79
CA ASP A 182 -9.88 14.11 -0.83
C ASP A 182 -11.02 13.33 -0.17
N GLU A 183 -11.05 12.00 -0.29
CA GLU A 183 -12.01 11.16 0.40
C GLU A 183 -11.94 11.38 1.92
N PHE A 184 -10.74 11.42 2.48
CA PHE A 184 -10.52 11.72 3.90
C PHE A 184 -10.95 13.15 4.24
N ALA A 185 -10.54 14.15 3.46
CA ALA A 185 -10.86 15.55 3.70
C ALA A 185 -12.38 15.82 3.62
N VAL A 186 -13.07 15.22 2.66
CA VAL A 186 -14.55 15.31 2.53
C VAL A 186 -15.22 14.61 3.70
N GLY A 187 -14.69 13.47 4.14
CA GLY A 187 -15.15 12.75 5.32
C GLY A 187 -15.08 13.63 6.57
N GLU A 188 -13.96 14.28 6.83
CA GLU A 188 -13.77 15.20 7.96
C GLU A 188 -14.73 16.40 7.89
N GLY A 189 -14.83 17.08 6.76
CA GLY A 189 -15.71 18.22 6.58
C GLY A 189 -17.20 17.89 6.74
N SER A 190 -17.59 16.64 6.50
CA SER A 190 -18.96 16.16 6.64
C SER A 190 -19.31 15.70 8.06
N HIS A 191 -18.30 15.37 8.86
CA HIS A 191 -18.48 14.74 10.19
C HIS A 191 -19.40 15.52 11.11
N ILE A 192 -19.21 16.83 11.25
CA ILE A 192 -20.05 17.67 12.13
C ILE A 192 -21.50 17.68 11.64
N LYS A 193 -21.72 17.81 10.34
CA LYS A 193 -23.07 17.82 9.75
C LYS A 193 -23.79 16.49 9.94
N VAL A 194 -23.09 15.38 9.68
CA VAL A 194 -23.62 14.02 9.86
C VAL A 194 -23.95 13.76 11.32
N THR A 195 -23.04 14.12 12.23
CA THR A 195 -23.26 13.95 13.68
C THR A 195 -24.45 14.77 14.16
N ALA A 196 -24.54 16.06 13.77
CA ALA A 196 -25.65 16.92 14.13
C ALA A 196 -26.98 16.40 13.58
N LEU A 197 -27.01 15.95 12.32
CA LEU A 197 -28.18 15.34 11.71
C LEU A 197 -28.59 14.06 12.45
N THR A 198 -27.63 13.20 12.79
CA THR A 198 -27.86 11.96 13.54
C THR A 198 -28.51 12.25 14.90
N PHE A 199 -27.92 13.17 15.69
CA PHE A 199 -28.50 13.57 16.97
C PHE A 199 -29.91 14.24 16.79
N GLY A 200 -30.09 15.00 15.71
CA GLY A 200 -31.39 15.62 15.37
C GLY A 200 -32.46 14.57 15.08
N VAL A 201 -32.16 13.58 14.24
CA VAL A 201 -33.06 12.47 13.89
C VAL A 201 -33.38 11.62 15.12
N ILE A 202 -32.35 11.28 15.92
CA ILE A 202 -32.51 10.53 17.18
C ILE A 202 -33.40 11.34 18.15
N GLY A 203 -33.11 12.63 18.30
CA GLY A 203 -33.90 13.51 19.15
C GLY A 203 -35.37 13.58 18.73
N LEU A 204 -35.63 13.70 17.44
CA LEU A 204 -37.00 13.67 16.90
C LEU A 204 -37.66 12.32 17.17
N MET A 205 -36.95 11.21 16.94
CA MET A 205 -37.47 9.86 17.24
C MET A 205 -37.80 9.70 18.72
N LEU A 206 -36.94 10.16 19.63
CA LEU A 206 -37.18 10.13 21.07
C LEU A 206 -38.35 10.99 21.46
N LEU A 207 -38.53 12.16 20.84
CA LEU A 207 -39.68 13.02 21.04
C LEU A 207 -41.02 12.34 20.62
N ILE A 208 -41.01 11.66 19.50
CA ILE A 208 -42.19 10.90 19.01
C ILE A 208 -42.54 9.76 19.97
N VAL A 209 -41.47 9.02 20.43
CA VAL A 209 -41.65 7.86 21.33
C VAL A 209 -42.11 8.31 22.72
N TYR A 210 -41.33 9.19 23.36
CA TYR A 210 -41.58 9.59 24.76
C TYR A 210 -42.56 10.74 24.92
N ARG A 211 -42.80 11.52 23.88
CA ARG A 211 -43.69 12.69 23.89
C ARG A 211 -43.38 13.67 25.03
N SER A 212 -42.11 13.73 25.43
CA SER A 212 -41.59 14.58 26.49
C SER A 212 -40.25 15.13 26.07
N ILE A 213 -40.13 16.44 25.92
CA ILE A 213 -38.88 17.13 25.55
C ILE A 213 -37.79 16.87 26.60
N ILE A 214 -38.19 16.96 27.88
CA ILE A 214 -37.22 16.79 28.98
C ILE A 214 -36.66 15.36 29.00
N THR A 215 -37.49 14.35 28.80
CA THR A 215 -37.08 12.96 28.75
C THR A 215 -36.16 12.72 27.57
N ALA A 216 -36.49 13.22 26.39
CA ALA A 216 -35.64 13.10 25.20
C ALA A 216 -34.29 13.80 25.41
N LEU A 217 -34.31 15.03 25.96
CA LEU A 217 -33.10 15.80 26.20
C LEU A 217 -32.17 15.11 27.21
N LEU A 218 -32.69 14.64 28.34
CA LEU A 218 -31.87 13.94 29.35
C LEU A 218 -31.26 12.63 28.81
N THR A 219 -32.06 11.91 27.99
CA THR A 219 -31.53 10.71 27.30
C THR A 219 -30.40 11.06 26.33
N LEU A 220 -30.57 12.11 25.52
CA LEU A 220 -29.55 12.59 24.61
C LEU A 220 -28.26 13.04 25.33
N VAL A 221 -28.43 13.76 26.46
CA VAL A 221 -27.27 14.17 27.30
C VAL A 221 -26.53 12.94 27.83
N ALA A 222 -27.23 11.92 28.33
CA ALA A 222 -26.60 10.69 28.79
C ALA A 222 -25.87 9.96 27.66
N VAL A 223 -26.46 9.88 26.46
CA VAL A 223 -25.86 9.33 25.26
C VAL A 223 -24.61 10.14 24.87
N ALA A 224 -24.70 11.47 24.86
CA ALA A 224 -23.56 12.33 24.51
C ALA A 224 -22.37 12.13 25.45
N ILE A 225 -22.61 12.03 26.76
CA ILE A 225 -21.54 11.76 27.75
C ILE A 225 -20.90 10.40 27.50
N GLN A 226 -21.67 9.36 27.22
CA GLN A 226 -21.15 8.02 26.91
C GLN A 226 -20.30 8.02 25.65
N VAL A 227 -20.78 8.64 24.59
CA VAL A 227 -20.07 8.78 23.32
C VAL A 227 -18.78 9.58 23.49
N ALA A 228 -18.83 10.70 24.22
CA ALA A 228 -17.66 11.52 24.51
C ALA A 228 -16.60 10.73 25.30
N ALA A 229 -17.01 9.97 26.31
CA ALA A 229 -16.13 9.11 27.10
C ALA A 229 -15.53 7.97 26.25
N ALA A 230 -16.33 7.32 25.39
CA ALA A 230 -15.87 6.27 24.49
C ALA A 230 -14.84 6.82 23.50
N ARG A 231 -15.14 7.95 22.85
CA ARG A 231 -14.24 8.64 21.93
C ARG A 231 -12.94 9.05 22.61
N GLY A 232 -13.04 9.68 23.77
CA GLY A 232 -11.87 10.12 24.53
C GLY A 232 -11.00 8.96 25.00
N THR A 233 -11.60 7.84 25.44
CA THR A 233 -10.86 6.63 25.82
C THR A 233 -10.08 6.05 24.63
N VAL A 234 -10.70 5.97 23.48
CA VAL A 234 -10.07 5.46 22.25
C VAL A 234 -9.01 6.44 21.73
N ALA A 235 -9.26 7.74 21.79
CA ALA A 235 -8.29 8.78 21.46
C ALA A 235 -7.03 8.66 22.32
N PHE A 236 -7.20 8.47 23.63
CA PHE A 236 -6.07 8.24 24.55
C PHE A 236 -5.23 7.02 24.17
N LEU A 237 -5.87 5.89 23.94
CA LEU A 237 -5.18 4.66 23.57
C LEU A 237 -4.49 4.77 22.20
N GLY A 238 -5.08 5.47 21.25
CA GLY A 238 -4.48 5.78 19.96
C GLY A 238 -3.30 6.74 20.09
N HIS A 239 -3.44 7.81 20.87
CA HIS A 239 -2.38 8.79 21.08
C HIS A 239 -1.12 8.18 21.74
N VAL A 240 -1.31 7.26 22.69
CA VAL A 240 -0.20 6.51 23.33
C VAL A 240 0.33 5.39 22.41
N GLY A 241 -0.28 5.15 21.26
CA GLY A 241 0.18 4.13 20.29
C GLY A 241 -0.14 2.68 20.67
N VAL A 242 -1.03 2.45 21.66
CA VAL A 242 -1.44 1.10 22.09
C VAL A 242 -2.34 0.42 21.06
N ILE A 243 -3.15 1.21 20.34
CA ILE A 243 -4.07 0.71 19.33
C ILE A 243 -3.88 1.43 18.00
N PRO A 244 -4.00 0.72 16.86
CA PRO A 244 -4.04 1.37 15.55
C PRO A 244 -5.32 2.20 15.45
N LEU A 245 -5.20 3.38 14.87
CA LEU A 245 -6.33 4.26 14.66
C LEU A 245 -6.29 4.76 13.20
N SER A 246 -7.46 4.99 12.62
CA SER A 246 -7.59 5.58 11.28
C SER A 246 -8.79 6.51 11.26
N THR A 247 -8.85 7.43 10.30
CA THR A 247 -9.98 8.36 10.13
C THR A 247 -11.31 7.61 9.99
N TYR A 248 -11.32 6.48 9.30
CA TYR A 248 -12.54 5.66 9.20
C TYR A 248 -12.93 4.99 10.52
N ALA A 249 -11.92 4.56 11.32
CA ALA A 249 -12.19 3.99 12.63
C ALA A 249 -12.89 5.01 13.53
N THR A 250 -12.49 6.28 13.49
CA THR A 250 -13.08 7.35 14.29
C THR A 250 -14.55 7.58 13.93
N ASN A 251 -14.86 7.58 12.64
CA ASN A 251 -16.23 7.77 12.15
C ASN A 251 -17.15 6.59 12.50
N LEU A 252 -16.71 5.36 12.19
CA LEU A 252 -17.48 4.15 12.49
C LEU A 252 -17.69 3.97 13.99
N LEU A 253 -16.67 4.17 14.79
CA LEU A 253 -16.74 4.11 16.25
C LEU A 253 -17.81 5.09 16.77
N THR A 254 -17.78 6.33 16.31
CA THR A 254 -18.73 7.35 16.76
C THR A 254 -20.16 6.94 16.43
N LEU A 255 -20.42 6.50 15.19
CA LEU A 255 -21.76 6.06 14.78
C LEU A 255 -22.24 4.83 15.57
N LEU A 256 -21.35 3.83 15.77
CA LEU A 256 -21.69 2.65 16.55
C LEU A 256 -21.97 2.97 18.02
N CYS A 257 -21.16 3.84 18.63
CA CYS A 257 -21.38 4.27 20.01
C CYS A 257 -22.67 5.04 20.18
N VAL A 258 -23.00 5.97 19.25
CA VAL A 258 -24.27 6.72 19.27
C VAL A 258 -25.45 5.76 19.13
N ALA A 259 -25.41 4.84 18.18
CA ALA A 259 -26.48 3.86 17.95
C ALA A 259 -26.68 2.97 19.19
N ALA A 260 -25.60 2.32 19.68
CA ALA A 260 -25.67 1.43 20.84
C ALA A 260 -26.13 2.16 22.11
N ALA A 261 -25.58 3.34 22.41
CA ALA A 261 -25.97 4.12 23.58
C ALA A 261 -27.45 4.51 23.54
N THR A 262 -27.92 4.92 22.34
CA THR A 262 -29.32 5.31 22.14
C THR A 262 -30.27 4.12 22.29
N ASP A 263 -29.99 3.01 21.63
CA ASP A 263 -30.80 1.80 21.67
C ASP A 263 -30.92 1.26 23.11
N TYR A 264 -29.80 1.19 23.82
CA TYR A 264 -29.79 0.72 25.21
C TYR A 264 -30.51 1.69 26.14
N ALA A 265 -30.38 3.01 25.90
CA ALA A 265 -31.11 4.00 26.69
C ALA A 265 -32.63 3.93 26.44
N ILE A 266 -33.05 3.77 25.17
CA ILE A 266 -34.48 3.59 24.82
C ILE A 266 -35.05 2.33 25.47
N PHE A 267 -34.28 1.24 25.45
CA PHE A 267 -34.70 -0.04 25.98
C PHE A 267 -34.85 0.01 27.50
N LEU A 268 -33.86 0.58 28.22
CA LEU A 268 -33.94 0.79 29.66
C LEU A 268 -35.10 1.70 30.06
N LEU A 269 -35.18 2.88 29.43
CA LEU A 269 -36.19 3.86 29.79
C LEU A 269 -37.59 3.38 29.42
N GLY A 270 -37.75 2.73 28.26
CA GLY A 270 -39.01 2.11 27.83
C GLY A 270 -39.51 1.09 28.85
N ARG A 271 -38.61 0.23 29.33
CA ARG A 271 -38.97 -0.77 30.34
C ARG A 271 -39.29 -0.15 31.70
N TYR A 272 -38.57 0.92 32.08
CA TYR A 272 -38.90 1.71 33.27
C TYR A 272 -40.33 2.30 33.20
N GLN A 273 -40.64 2.95 32.06
CA GLN A 273 -41.97 3.56 31.86
C GLN A 273 -43.10 2.52 31.80
N GLU A 274 -42.85 1.35 31.22
CA GLU A 274 -43.79 0.23 31.20
C GLU A 274 -44.13 -0.24 32.61
N ALA A 275 -43.09 -0.46 33.45
CA ALA A 275 -43.26 -0.85 34.84
C ALA A 275 -44.05 0.21 35.66
N ARG A 276 -43.73 1.50 35.42
CA ARG A 276 -44.46 2.62 36.03
C ARG A 276 -45.94 2.65 35.63
N GLN A 277 -46.27 2.38 34.35
CA GLN A 277 -47.62 2.29 33.86
C GLN A 277 -48.38 1.05 34.40
N ALA A 278 -47.66 -0.02 34.69
CA ALA A 278 -48.20 -1.20 35.35
C ALA A 278 -48.53 -0.97 36.84
N GLY A 279 -48.23 0.23 37.38
CA GLY A 279 -48.55 0.61 38.74
C GLY A 279 -47.40 0.36 39.75
N GLU A 280 -46.25 -0.07 39.27
CA GLU A 280 -45.08 -0.21 40.15
C GLU A 280 -44.62 1.16 40.68
N ASP A 281 -44.20 1.23 41.95
CA ASP A 281 -43.55 2.42 42.48
C ASP A 281 -42.23 2.71 41.79
N ARG A 282 -41.62 3.87 41.98
CA ARG A 282 -40.39 4.28 41.31
C ARG A 282 -39.23 3.32 41.61
N LEU A 283 -39.20 2.79 42.82
CA LEU A 283 -38.14 1.86 43.25
C LEU A 283 -38.32 0.48 42.62
N ALA A 284 -39.52 -0.06 42.67
CA ALA A 284 -39.84 -1.34 42.06
C ALA A 284 -39.59 -1.30 40.55
N ALA A 285 -40.07 -0.26 39.87
CA ALA A 285 -39.91 -0.04 38.43
C ALA A 285 -38.42 0.04 38.04
N TYR A 286 -37.55 0.68 38.85
CA TYR A 286 -36.10 0.67 38.63
C TYR A 286 -35.51 -0.74 38.67
N TYR A 287 -35.88 -1.54 39.69
CA TYR A 287 -35.33 -2.91 39.76
C TYR A 287 -35.90 -3.82 38.68
N THR A 288 -37.17 -3.68 38.33
CA THR A 288 -37.80 -4.42 37.22
C THR A 288 -37.14 -4.08 35.90
N MET A 289 -36.93 -2.79 35.64
CA MET A 289 -36.15 -2.33 34.47
C MET A 289 -34.81 -3.00 34.40
N TYR A 290 -33.98 -2.82 35.43
CA TYR A 290 -32.58 -3.30 35.39
C TYR A 290 -32.50 -4.84 35.27
N ARG A 291 -33.32 -5.56 36.02
CA ARG A 291 -33.35 -7.01 36.04
C ARG A 291 -33.77 -7.61 34.69
N SER A 292 -34.73 -6.98 34.02
CA SER A 292 -35.27 -7.49 32.76
C SER A 292 -34.40 -7.10 31.54
N THR A 293 -33.61 -6.01 31.61
CA THR A 293 -32.92 -5.49 30.44
C THR A 293 -31.39 -5.68 30.49
N ALA A 294 -30.76 -5.68 31.66
CA ALA A 294 -29.33 -5.68 31.78
C ALA A 294 -28.64 -6.89 31.07
N HIS A 295 -29.19 -8.09 31.23
CA HIS A 295 -28.65 -9.30 30.59
C HIS A 295 -28.77 -9.27 29.06
N VAL A 296 -29.85 -8.66 28.54
CA VAL A 296 -30.07 -8.49 27.10
C VAL A 296 -29.07 -7.48 26.54
N ILE A 297 -28.88 -6.37 27.25
CA ILE A 297 -27.90 -5.33 26.88
C ILE A 297 -26.48 -5.88 26.89
N VAL A 298 -26.10 -6.66 27.92
CA VAL A 298 -24.78 -7.32 28.00
C VAL A 298 -24.59 -8.27 26.81
N GLY A 299 -25.57 -9.15 26.58
CA GLY A 299 -25.49 -10.11 25.46
C GLY A 299 -25.37 -9.40 24.11
N SER A 300 -26.24 -8.43 23.85
CA SER A 300 -26.18 -7.63 22.60
C SER A 300 -24.86 -6.86 22.46
N GLY A 301 -24.48 -6.11 23.51
CA GLY A 301 -23.26 -5.29 23.47
C GLY A 301 -21.98 -6.10 23.28
N LEU A 302 -21.86 -7.25 23.96
CA LEU A 302 -20.72 -8.16 23.76
C LEU A 302 -20.70 -8.78 22.36
N THR A 303 -21.89 -9.13 21.83
CA THR A 303 -21.99 -9.66 20.46
C THR A 303 -21.53 -8.63 19.43
N VAL A 304 -22.00 -7.37 19.56
CA VAL A 304 -21.59 -6.26 18.66
C VAL A 304 -20.09 -6.00 18.81
N ALA A 305 -19.59 -5.87 20.04
CA ALA A 305 -18.16 -5.65 20.29
C ALA A 305 -17.28 -6.76 19.73
N ALA A 306 -17.67 -8.02 19.92
CA ALA A 306 -16.95 -9.18 19.38
C ALA A 306 -17.00 -9.21 17.84
N ALA A 307 -18.16 -8.97 17.24
CA ALA A 307 -18.32 -8.92 15.79
C ALA A 307 -17.45 -7.86 15.15
N VAL A 308 -17.42 -6.65 15.71
CA VAL A 308 -16.57 -5.57 15.21
C VAL A 308 -15.09 -5.86 15.46
N PHE A 309 -14.74 -6.45 16.62
CA PHE A 309 -13.38 -6.85 16.92
C PHE A 309 -12.84 -7.90 15.93
N CYS A 310 -13.69 -8.75 15.33
CA CYS A 310 -13.29 -9.71 14.31
C CYS A 310 -12.70 -9.02 13.07
N LEU A 311 -12.96 -7.74 12.81
CA LEU A 311 -12.31 -6.97 11.75
C LEU A 311 -10.78 -6.89 11.93
N ARG A 312 -10.26 -7.08 13.14
CA ARG A 312 -8.81 -7.16 13.43
C ARG A 312 -8.12 -8.29 12.66
N PHE A 313 -8.84 -9.33 12.29
CA PHE A 313 -8.31 -10.50 11.59
C PHE A 313 -8.41 -10.40 10.06
N THR A 314 -8.88 -9.28 9.53
CA THR A 314 -8.90 -9.05 8.08
C THR A 314 -7.49 -8.79 7.56
N ARG A 315 -7.23 -9.02 6.28
CA ARG A 315 -5.92 -8.79 5.64
C ARG A 315 -5.64 -7.31 5.37
N THR A 316 -6.68 -6.54 5.14
CA THR A 316 -6.56 -5.13 4.76
C THR A 316 -6.31 -4.26 6.00
N PRO A 317 -5.21 -3.49 6.07
CA PRO A 317 -4.88 -2.65 7.21
C PRO A 317 -5.98 -1.68 7.61
N TYR A 318 -6.68 -1.16 6.60
CA TYR A 318 -7.86 -0.33 6.75
C TYR A 318 -8.94 -0.96 7.64
N PHE A 319 -9.36 -2.20 7.36
CA PHE A 319 -10.34 -2.89 8.19
C PHE A 319 -9.76 -3.36 9.53
N GLN A 320 -8.48 -3.73 9.57
CA GLN A 320 -7.81 -4.10 10.81
C GLN A 320 -7.84 -2.95 11.83
N SER A 321 -7.62 -1.71 11.36
CA SER A 321 -7.62 -0.53 12.21
C SER A 321 -9.00 -0.16 12.76
N LEU A 322 -10.10 -0.71 12.21
CA LEU A 322 -11.46 -0.52 12.70
C LEU A 322 -11.78 -1.40 13.91
N GLY A 323 -11.25 -2.63 13.93
CA GLY A 323 -11.71 -3.69 14.84
C GLY A 323 -11.53 -3.35 16.31
N ILE A 324 -10.30 -3.03 16.72
CA ILE A 324 -9.97 -2.75 18.12
C ILE A 324 -10.62 -1.44 18.62
N PRO A 325 -10.46 -0.30 17.94
CA PRO A 325 -11.05 0.96 18.40
C PRO A 325 -12.57 0.89 18.54
N ALA A 326 -13.26 0.36 17.54
CA ALA A 326 -14.71 0.26 17.58
C ALA A 326 -15.20 -0.75 18.63
N GLY A 327 -14.48 -1.89 18.79
CA GLY A 327 -14.77 -2.85 19.87
C GLY A 327 -14.64 -2.24 21.26
N ILE A 328 -13.56 -1.48 21.52
CA ILE A 328 -13.37 -0.77 22.79
C ILE A 328 -14.46 0.29 22.99
N GLY A 329 -14.76 1.08 21.97
CA GLY A 329 -15.80 2.10 22.05
C GLY A 329 -17.16 1.54 22.39
N VAL A 330 -17.56 0.41 21.77
CA VAL A 330 -18.81 -0.29 22.09
C VAL A 330 -18.79 -0.83 23.52
N LEU A 331 -17.66 -1.37 24.01
CA LEU A 331 -17.56 -1.84 25.40
C LEU A 331 -17.67 -0.69 26.42
N VAL A 332 -17.03 0.44 26.17
CA VAL A 332 -17.16 1.63 27.01
C VAL A 332 -18.62 2.11 27.02
N THR A 333 -19.26 2.16 25.85
CA THR A 333 -20.67 2.51 25.73
C THR A 333 -21.58 1.52 26.44
N LEU A 334 -21.30 0.21 26.37
CA LEU A 334 -22.01 -0.83 27.09
C LEU A 334 -21.95 -0.60 28.60
N ILE A 335 -20.75 -0.34 29.13
CA ILE A 335 -20.54 -0.04 30.56
C ILE A 335 -21.31 1.23 30.95
N GLY A 336 -21.26 2.27 30.10
CA GLY A 336 -22.01 3.51 30.29
C GLY A 336 -23.52 3.28 30.33
N SER A 337 -24.03 2.46 29.42
CA SER A 337 -25.46 2.13 29.36
C SER A 337 -25.94 1.33 30.57
N LEU A 338 -25.06 0.51 31.17
CA LEU A 338 -25.38 -0.26 32.36
C LEU A 338 -25.18 0.50 33.68
N THR A 339 -24.46 1.62 33.65
CA THR A 339 -24.11 2.39 34.84
C THR A 339 -24.68 3.82 34.80
N LEU A 340 -24.30 4.62 33.79
CA LEU A 340 -24.72 6.03 33.69
C LEU A 340 -26.22 6.13 33.38
N THR A 341 -26.72 5.39 32.41
CA THR A 341 -28.14 5.50 32.02
C THR A 341 -29.08 5.16 33.18
N PRO A 342 -28.90 4.05 33.94
CA PRO A 342 -29.71 3.79 35.15
C PRO A 342 -29.50 4.83 36.23
N ALA A 343 -28.31 5.40 36.39
CA ALA A 343 -28.05 6.49 37.34
C ALA A 343 -28.84 7.75 36.98
N VAL A 344 -28.85 8.16 35.70
CA VAL A 344 -29.62 9.31 35.17
C VAL A 344 -31.12 9.04 35.33
N ILE A 345 -31.62 7.84 35.05
CA ILE A 345 -33.01 7.45 35.27
C ILE A 345 -33.37 7.57 36.77
N THR A 346 -32.47 7.12 37.66
CA THR A 346 -32.68 7.27 39.12
C THR A 346 -32.77 8.74 39.53
N MET A 347 -31.82 9.57 39.10
CA MET A 347 -31.81 11.00 39.43
C MET A 347 -33.04 11.71 38.89
N GLY A 348 -33.41 11.50 37.62
CA GLY A 348 -34.57 12.08 37.01
C GLY A 348 -35.92 11.57 37.59
N SER A 349 -35.92 10.31 38.08
CA SER A 349 -37.10 9.73 38.72
C SER A 349 -37.44 10.37 40.07
N HIS A 350 -36.43 10.82 40.83
CA HIS A 350 -36.66 11.56 42.08
C HIS A 350 -37.45 12.84 41.85
N ILE A 351 -37.28 13.51 40.71
CA ILE A 351 -37.95 14.75 40.34
C ILE A 351 -39.20 14.47 39.47
N GLY A 352 -39.49 13.19 39.18
CA GLY A 352 -40.68 12.81 38.38
C GLY A 352 -40.53 13.06 36.88
N LEU A 353 -39.33 13.30 36.37
CA LEU A 353 -39.07 13.68 34.97
C LEU A 353 -39.33 12.52 33.99
N PHE A 354 -39.13 11.29 34.43
CA PHE A 354 -39.29 10.07 33.61
C PHE A 354 -40.65 9.36 33.83
N ASP A 355 -41.51 9.91 34.72
CA ASP A 355 -42.84 9.34 34.94
C ASP A 355 -43.70 9.53 33.69
N PRO A 356 -44.38 8.50 33.21
CA PRO A 356 -45.18 8.56 32.01
C PRO A 356 -46.39 9.48 32.21
N LYS A 357 -46.42 10.60 31.50
CA LYS A 357 -47.51 11.57 31.58
C LYS A 357 -48.77 11.11 30.82
N ARG A 358 -48.66 10.11 29.94
CA ARG A 358 -49.76 9.55 29.15
C ARG A 358 -49.55 8.04 28.96
N ALA A 359 -50.65 7.29 28.86
CA ALA A 359 -50.58 5.84 28.58
C ALA A 359 -49.92 5.59 27.22
N MET A 360 -48.99 4.65 27.18
CA MET A 360 -48.38 4.21 25.91
C MET A 360 -49.46 3.59 25.01
N ARG A 361 -49.54 4.07 23.78
CA ARG A 361 -50.49 3.55 22.77
C ARG A 361 -49.97 2.20 22.23
N THR A 362 -50.19 1.12 22.97
CA THR A 362 -49.80 -0.24 22.57
C THR A 362 -50.75 -0.87 21.57
N GLN A 363 -51.89 -0.23 21.29
CA GLN A 363 -52.97 -0.80 20.45
C GLN A 363 -52.49 -1.16 19.04
N GLY A 364 -51.61 -0.36 18.43
CA GLY A 364 -51.04 -0.64 17.09
C GLY A 364 -50.17 -1.90 17.09
N TRP A 365 -49.20 -1.97 18.00
CA TRP A 365 -48.31 -3.12 18.15
C TRP A 365 -49.04 -4.39 18.57
N ARG A 366 -50.07 -4.24 19.43
CA ARG A 366 -50.91 -5.38 19.82
C ARG A 366 -51.71 -5.92 18.62
N ARG A 367 -52.20 -5.07 17.73
CA ARG A 367 -52.86 -5.49 16.48
C ARG A 367 -51.88 -6.26 15.57
N ILE A 368 -50.69 -5.74 15.38
CA ILE A 368 -49.64 -6.39 14.57
C ILE A 368 -49.27 -7.75 15.20
N GLY A 369 -48.96 -7.79 16.50
CA GLY A 369 -48.63 -9.02 17.20
C GLY A 369 -49.76 -10.04 17.15
N THR A 370 -51.03 -9.61 17.35
CA THR A 370 -52.19 -10.46 17.21
C THR A 370 -52.36 -10.99 15.80
N ALA A 371 -52.12 -10.17 14.78
CA ALA A 371 -52.14 -10.59 13.38
C ALA A 371 -51.08 -11.65 13.08
N ILE A 372 -49.85 -11.46 13.59
CA ILE A 372 -48.75 -12.44 13.43
C ILE A 372 -49.11 -13.79 14.05
N VAL A 373 -49.64 -13.77 15.28
CA VAL A 373 -50.05 -15.00 15.98
C VAL A 373 -51.25 -15.66 15.32
N ARG A 374 -52.21 -14.86 14.79
CA ARG A 374 -53.43 -15.37 14.16
C ARG A 374 -53.17 -15.90 12.73
N TRP A 375 -52.19 -15.31 12.02
CA TRP A 375 -51.90 -15.63 10.60
C TRP A 375 -50.43 -15.95 10.39
N PRO A 376 -49.83 -16.91 11.13
CA PRO A 376 -48.40 -17.15 11.07
C PRO A 376 -47.93 -17.64 9.69
N GLY A 377 -48.69 -18.52 9.03
CA GLY A 377 -48.37 -19.06 7.71
C GLY A 377 -48.34 -18.00 6.60
N PRO A 378 -49.40 -17.24 6.38
CA PRO A 378 -49.42 -16.15 5.38
C PRO A 378 -48.33 -15.11 5.61
N ILE A 379 -48.06 -14.73 6.85
CA ILE A 379 -47.02 -13.74 7.18
C ILE A 379 -45.61 -14.31 6.91
N LEU A 380 -45.40 -15.56 7.26
CA LEU A 380 -44.13 -16.24 6.93
C LEU A 380 -43.89 -16.31 5.40
N VAL A 381 -44.94 -16.71 4.65
CA VAL A 381 -44.86 -16.76 3.18
C VAL A 381 -44.60 -15.36 2.60
N ALA A 382 -45.26 -14.33 3.09
CA ALA A 382 -45.01 -12.95 2.65
C ALA A 382 -43.56 -12.49 2.96
N SER A 383 -43.05 -12.82 4.15
CA SER A 383 -41.69 -12.50 4.55
C SER A 383 -40.64 -13.22 3.69
N ILE A 384 -40.88 -14.52 3.40
CA ILE A 384 -40.03 -15.30 2.50
C ILE A 384 -40.12 -14.72 1.08
N ALA A 385 -41.30 -14.36 0.60
CA ALA A 385 -41.46 -13.76 -0.74
C ALA A 385 -40.68 -12.45 -0.86
N VAL A 386 -40.73 -11.57 0.14
CA VAL A 386 -39.95 -10.34 0.17
C VAL A 386 -38.42 -10.64 0.19
N ALA A 387 -38.01 -11.63 0.98
CA ALA A 387 -36.62 -12.06 1.00
C ALA A 387 -36.16 -12.63 -0.37
N LEU A 388 -37.00 -13.43 -1.01
CA LEU A 388 -36.71 -13.96 -2.36
C LEU A 388 -36.64 -12.87 -3.41
N ILE A 389 -37.50 -11.85 -3.37
CA ILE A 389 -37.40 -10.66 -4.24
C ILE A 389 -36.06 -9.98 -4.05
N GLY A 390 -35.61 -9.80 -2.79
CA GLY A 390 -34.27 -9.29 -2.50
C GLY A 390 -33.14 -10.15 -3.08
N LEU A 391 -33.29 -11.47 -2.98
CA LEU A 391 -32.32 -12.42 -3.52
C LEU A 391 -32.27 -12.39 -5.08
N LEU A 392 -33.40 -12.18 -5.73
CA LEU A 392 -33.49 -12.03 -7.19
C LEU A 392 -32.81 -10.77 -7.71
N ALA A 393 -32.61 -9.76 -6.86
CA ALA A 393 -31.87 -8.55 -7.21
C ALA A 393 -30.33 -8.76 -7.16
N LEU A 394 -29.85 -9.78 -6.45
CA LEU A 394 -28.41 -10.03 -6.27
C LEU A 394 -27.63 -10.30 -7.59
N PRO A 395 -28.15 -11.06 -8.57
CA PRO A 395 -27.41 -11.27 -9.83
C PRO A 395 -27.18 -9.99 -10.64
N GLY A 396 -28.04 -8.97 -10.42
CA GLY A 396 -27.88 -7.65 -11.04
C GLY A 396 -26.96 -6.70 -10.26
N TYR A 397 -26.51 -7.08 -9.07
CA TYR A 397 -25.65 -6.26 -8.25
C TYR A 397 -24.23 -6.26 -8.80
N LYS A 398 -23.77 -5.11 -9.28
CA LYS A 398 -22.40 -4.90 -9.73
C LYS A 398 -21.68 -4.04 -8.70
N THR A 399 -20.62 -4.58 -8.14
CA THR A 399 -19.73 -3.79 -7.29
C THR A 399 -19.03 -2.74 -8.13
N ASN A 400 -18.98 -1.53 -7.61
CA ASN A 400 -18.26 -0.43 -8.24
C ASN A 400 -17.20 0.10 -7.27
N TYR A 401 -15.94 0.00 -7.68
CA TYR A 401 -14.79 0.46 -6.90
C TYR A 401 -14.31 1.85 -7.33
N ASP A 402 -15.02 2.53 -8.22
CA ASP A 402 -14.69 3.89 -8.64
C ASP A 402 -15.08 4.90 -7.54
N ALA A 403 -14.10 5.25 -6.71
CA ALA A 403 -14.27 6.19 -5.61
C ALA A 403 -14.79 7.58 -6.07
N ARG A 404 -14.53 7.97 -7.32
CA ARG A 404 -14.96 9.26 -7.88
C ARG A 404 -16.48 9.45 -7.89
N ARG A 405 -17.25 8.36 -7.99
CA ARG A 405 -18.72 8.40 -7.97
C ARG A 405 -19.28 8.83 -6.62
N TYR A 406 -18.54 8.61 -5.56
CA TYR A 406 -18.95 8.89 -4.19
C TYR A 406 -18.42 10.22 -3.68
N GLN A 407 -17.48 10.84 -4.41
CA GLN A 407 -16.93 12.14 -4.06
C GLN A 407 -17.80 13.28 -4.66
N PRO A 408 -17.94 14.40 -3.94
CA PRO A 408 -18.64 15.57 -4.45
C PRO A 408 -17.88 16.17 -5.66
N ASP A 409 -18.62 16.81 -6.57
CA ASP A 409 -18.07 17.33 -7.82
C ASP A 409 -17.05 18.49 -7.63
N TRP A 410 -17.07 19.11 -6.46
CA TRP A 410 -16.12 20.17 -6.09
C TRP A 410 -14.79 19.66 -5.52
N ALA A 411 -14.66 18.36 -5.28
CA ALA A 411 -13.41 17.79 -4.74
C ALA A 411 -12.22 18.05 -5.71
N PRO A 412 -11.10 18.61 -5.23
CA PRO A 412 -10.02 19.06 -6.10
C PRO A 412 -9.47 17.99 -7.04
N ALA A 413 -9.26 16.77 -6.53
CA ALA A 413 -8.78 15.66 -7.35
C ALA A 413 -9.79 15.23 -8.41
N LYS A 414 -11.11 15.26 -8.09
CA LYS A 414 -12.18 14.99 -9.06
C LYS A 414 -12.26 16.05 -10.14
N VAL A 415 -12.09 17.32 -9.77
CA VAL A 415 -12.02 18.43 -10.74
C VAL A 415 -10.83 18.24 -11.68
N GLY A 416 -9.65 17.89 -11.13
CA GLY A 416 -8.47 17.61 -11.92
C GLY A 416 -8.65 16.38 -12.83
N TYR A 417 -9.31 15.35 -12.36
CA TYR A 417 -9.61 14.17 -13.16
C TYR A 417 -10.58 14.53 -14.30
N ALA A 418 -11.61 15.30 -14.03
CA ALA A 418 -12.54 15.78 -15.06
C ALA A 418 -11.86 16.69 -16.10
N ALA A 419 -10.86 17.48 -15.67
CA ALA A 419 -10.01 18.24 -16.60
C ALA A 419 -9.24 17.29 -17.54
N ALA A 420 -8.65 16.24 -16.98
CA ALA A 420 -7.95 15.23 -17.77
C ALA A 420 -8.88 14.45 -18.71
N GLU A 421 -10.08 14.06 -18.26
CA GLU A 421 -11.05 13.32 -19.09
C GLU A 421 -11.55 14.10 -20.31
N ARG A 422 -11.45 15.44 -20.30
CA ARG A 422 -11.79 16.26 -21.49
C ARG A 422 -10.82 16.04 -22.65
N HIS A 423 -9.59 15.64 -22.35
CA HIS A 423 -8.48 15.57 -23.32
C HIS A 423 -7.90 14.17 -23.49
N PHE A 424 -8.07 13.30 -22.48
CA PHE A 424 -7.53 11.93 -22.47
C PHE A 424 -8.65 10.91 -22.31
N SER A 425 -8.50 9.76 -22.95
CA SER A 425 -9.40 8.63 -22.67
C SER A 425 -9.19 8.08 -21.25
N ALA A 426 -10.23 7.49 -20.69
CA ALA A 426 -10.16 6.85 -19.37
C ALA A 426 -9.05 5.79 -19.28
N ALA A 427 -8.76 5.08 -20.36
CA ALA A 427 -7.69 4.10 -20.44
C ALA A 427 -6.28 4.75 -20.34
N ARG A 428 -6.11 5.97 -20.83
CA ARG A 428 -4.84 6.70 -20.71
C ARG A 428 -4.61 7.29 -19.33
N LEU A 429 -5.68 7.58 -18.60
CA LEU A 429 -5.58 8.15 -17.24
C LEU A 429 -5.26 7.10 -16.17
N ASN A 430 -5.63 5.84 -16.41
CA ASN A 430 -5.37 4.74 -15.48
C ASN A 430 -4.76 3.56 -16.26
N PRO A 431 -3.51 3.67 -16.70
CA PRO A 431 -2.84 2.59 -17.40
C PRO A 431 -2.46 1.47 -16.44
N GLU A 432 -2.54 0.23 -16.92
CA GLU A 432 -1.92 -0.92 -16.25
C GLU A 432 -0.43 -0.95 -16.59
N ILE A 433 0.40 -1.20 -15.60
CA ILE A 433 1.86 -1.28 -15.77
C ILE A 433 2.26 -2.74 -15.78
N LEU A 434 2.83 -3.18 -16.91
CA LEU A 434 3.43 -4.50 -17.03
C LEU A 434 4.96 -4.36 -16.93
N MET A 435 5.53 -4.83 -15.81
CA MET A 435 6.98 -4.92 -15.65
C MET A 435 7.50 -6.24 -16.20
N VAL A 436 8.53 -6.18 -17.02
CA VAL A 436 9.28 -7.33 -17.50
C VAL A 436 10.64 -7.35 -16.80
N GLU A 437 10.90 -8.36 -15.99
CA GLU A 437 12.16 -8.53 -15.26
C GLU A 437 12.87 -9.79 -15.78
N THR A 438 14.17 -9.69 -16.01
CA THR A 438 15.00 -10.78 -16.49
C THR A 438 16.44 -10.62 -15.96
N ASP A 439 17.19 -11.69 -15.99
CA ASP A 439 18.61 -11.74 -15.66
C ASP A 439 19.53 -11.18 -16.76
N ARG A 440 18.95 -10.79 -17.92
CA ARG A 440 19.69 -10.30 -19.09
C ARG A 440 19.45 -8.80 -19.30
N ASP A 441 20.43 -8.11 -19.87
CA ASP A 441 20.27 -6.72 -20.27
C ASP A 441 19.24 -6.58 -21.40
N LEU A 442 18.08 -6.00 -21.09
CA LEU A 442 16.98 -5.77 -22.05
C LEU A 442 17.31 -4.69 -23.09
N ARG A 443 18.37 -3.91 -22.91
CA ARG A 443 18.78 -2.83 -23.83
C ARG A 443 19.50 -3.35 -25.06
N THR A 444 19.78 -4.63 -25.15
CA THR A 444 20.38 -5.23 -26.35
C THR A 444 19.39 -5.31 -27.50
N PRO A 445 19.82 -5.19 -28.77
CA PRO A 445 18.92 -5.27 -29.93
C PRO A 445 18.08 -6.55 -29.97
N ALA A 446 18.65 -7.69 -29.56
CA ALA A 446 17.93 -8.96 -29.52
C ALA A 446 16.79 -8.95 -28.50
N ASN A 447 17.01 -8.34 -27.31
CA ASN A 447 16.01 -8.26 -26.26
C ASN A 447 14.95 -7.17 -26.56
N MET A 448 15.29 -6.13 -27.30
CA MET A 448 14.30 -5.18 -27.83
C MET A 448 13.27 -5.87 -28.74
N ILE A 449 13.68 -6.86 -29.53
CA ILE A 449 12.76 -7.67 -30.33
C ILE A 449 11.83 -8.50 -29.42
N VAL A 450 12.36 -9.00 -28.30
CA VAL A 450 11.55 -9.72 -27.30
C VAL A 450 10.52 -8.79 -26.67
N LEU A 451 10.93 -7.58 -26.25
CA LEU A 451 10.01 -6.56 -25.73
C LEU A 451 8.91 -6.19 -26.73
N GLU A 452 9.25 -6.03 -28.02
CA GLU A 452 8.26 -5.77 -29.06
C GLU A 452 7.28 -6.94 -29.23
N ARG A 453 7.74 -8.18 -29.15
CA ARG A 453 6.86 -9.36 -29.20
C ARG A 453 5.91 -9.41 -28.00
N ILE A 454 6.41 -9.08 -26.79
CA ILE A 454 5.57 -8.99 -25.59
C ILE A 454 4.54 -7.87 -25.78
N ALA A 455 4.98 -6.66 -26.16
CA ALA A 455 4.08 -5.53 -26.38
C ALA A 455 3.01 -5.84 -27.44
N LYS A 456 3.37 -6.54 -28.52
CA LYS A 456 2.45 -7.00 -29.55
C LYS A 456 1.45 -8.03 -29.02
N ALA A 457 1.89 -8.99 -28.22
CA ALA A 457 1.02 -9.99 -27.59
C ALA A 457 0.00 -9.34 -26.67
N VAL A 458 0.45 -8.39 -25.82
CA VAL A 458 -0.42 -7.63 -24.92
C VAL A 458 -1.44 -6.79 -25.73
N ALA A 459 -1.01 -6.13 -26.80
CA ALA A 459 -1.89 -5.33 -27.66
C ALA A 459 -3.01 -6.15 -28.34
N HIS A 460 -2.81 -7.47 -28.51
CA HIS A 460 -3.83 -8.37 -29.07
C HIS A 460 -4.75 -8.97 -27.99
N THR A 461 -4.52 -8.65 -26.71
CA THR A 461 -5.37 -9.14 -25.63
C THR A 461 -6.72 -8.40 -25.66
N PRO A 462 -7.85 -9.11 -25.62
CA PRO A 462 -9.17 -8.47 -25.61
C PRO A 462 -9.30 -7.48 -24.44
N GLY A 463 -9.76 -6.26 -24.75
CA GLY A 463 -9.91 -5.19 -23.75
C GLY A 463 -8.72 -4.25 -23.64
N VAL A 464 -7.58 -4.53 -24.28
CA VAL A 464 -6.44 -3.62 -24.36
C VAL A 464 -6.60 -2.72 -25.60
N ALA A 465 -6.70 -1.42 -25.36
CA ALA A 465 -6.85 -0.42 -26.43
C ALA A 465 -5.51 0.00 -27.01
N MET A 466 -4.47 0.11 -26.20
CA MET A 466 -3.16 0.61 -26.62
C MET A 466 -2.08 0.08 -25.67
N VAL A 467 -0.88 -0.17 -26.19
CA VAL A 467 0.30 -0.54 -25.40
C VAL A 467 1.40 0.46 -25.71
N GLN A 468 1.86 1.15 -24.68
CA GLN A 468 3.05 2.00 -24.77
C GLN A 468 4.27 1.25 -24.23
N SER A 469 5.37 1.32 -24.94
CA SER A 469 6.66 0.74 -24.57
C SER A 469 7.77 1.52 -25.26
N ILE A 470 9.02 1.20 -24.92
CA ILE A 470 10.19 1.77 -25.62
C ILE A 470 10.14 1.50 -27.13
N THR A 471 9.54 0.40 -27.56
CA THR A 471 9.38 0.02 -28.98
C THR A 471 8.11 0.58 -29.60
N ARG A 472 7.20 1.15 -28.77
CA ARG A 472 5.89 1.71 -29.16
C ARG A 472 5.57 2.96 -28.35
N PRO A 473 6.33 4.04 -28.44
CA PRO A 473 6.14 5.22 -27.57
C PRO A 473 4.79 5.89 -27.77
N LEU A 474 4.23 5.82 -28.97
CA LEU A 474 2.88 6.34 -29.31
C LEU A 474 1.81 5.25 -29.38
N GLY A 475 2.09 4.04 -28.87
CA GLY A 475 1.18 2.90 -28.95
C GLY A 475 1.23 2.13 -30.27
N THR A 476 1.89 2.66 -31.28
CA THR A 476 2.14 2.01 -32.56
C THR A 476 3.64 1.72 -32.73
N PRO A 477 4.02 0.61 -33.38
CA PRO A 477 5.41 0.34 -33.68
C PRO A 477 6.01 1.51 -34.45
N PHE A 478 7.28 1.79 -34.21
CA PHE A 478 8.00 2.77 -35.03
C PHE A 478 8.01 2.31 -36.49
N ASP A 479 7.40 3.08 -37.35
CA ASP A 479 7.58 2.91 -38.80
C ASP A 479 8.72 3.81 -39.27
N ASN A 480 9.94 3.29 -39.13
CA ASN A 480 11.16 3.97 -39.53
C ASN A 480 11.28 4.16 -41.04
N THR A 481 10.39 3.58 -41.83
CA THR A 481 10.44 3.59 -43.30
C THR A 481 9.48 4.62 -43.92
N SER A 482 8.59 5.23 -43.12
CA SER A 482 7.65 6.20 -43.64
C SER A 482 8.33 7.52 -43.96
N LEU A 483 8.25 7.95 -45.22
CA LEU A 483 8.66 9.29 -45.69
C LEU A 483 8.03 10.42 -44.86
N GLY A 484 6.83 10.21 -44.32
CA GLY A 484 6.14 11.13 -43.43
C GLY A 484 6.85 11.28 -42.08
N PHE A 485 7.44 10.23 -41.51
CA PHE A 485 8.23 10.30 -40.29
C PHE A 485 9.54 11.05 -40.51
N GLN A 486 10.22 10.79 -41.61
CA GLN A 486 11.46 11.51 -42.00
C GLN A 486 11.20 12.99 -42.33
N MET A 487 10.09 13.29 -43.00
CA MET A 487 9.71 14.66 -43.30
C MET A 487 9.17 15.43 -42.09
N SER A 488 8.42 14.79 -41.18
CA SER A 488 7.92 15.46 -39.97
C SER A 488 9.06 15.77 -38.99
N ILE A 489 10.07 14.94 -38.91
CA ILE A 489 11.30 15.21 -38.14
C ILE A 489 12.06 16.38 -38.78
N GLN A 490 12.08 16.47 -40.11
CA GLN A 490 12.75 17.57 -40.84
C GLN A 490 11.96 18.89 -40.79
N SER A 491 10.65 18.86 -40.86
CA SER A 491 9.84 20.08 -40.92
C SER A 491 9.53 20.72 -39.57
N SER A 492 9.37 19.90 -38.49
CA SER A 492 9.22 20.43 -37.15
C SER A 492 10.52 21.09 -36.63
N SER A 493 11.66 20.67 -37.18
CA SER A 493 12.95 21.22 -36.81
C SER A 493 13.29 22.57 -37.44
N GLN A 494 12.54 23.02 -38.45
CA GLN A 494 12.84 24.28 -39.18
C GLN A 494 12.13 25.52 -38.61
N ILE A 495 11.06 25.38 -37.85
CA ILE A 495 10.22 26.51 -37.42
C ILE A 495 10.57 27.05 -36.00
N GLU A 496 11.18 26.25 -35.12
CA GLU A 496 11.54 26.68 -33.77
C GLU A 496 13.04 26.87 -33.52
N ASN A 497 13.86 27.05 -34.54
CA ASN A 497 15.23 26.50 -34.56
C ASN A 497 16.40 27.46 -34.27
N LEU A 498 16.25 28.73 -33.93
CA LEU A 498 17.45 29.54 -33.64
C LEU A 498 18.02 29.33 -32.22
N PRO A 499 17.21 29.31 -31.13
CA PRO A 499 17.74 29.00 -29.80
C PRO A 499 18.16 27.52 -29.65
N PHE A 500 17.45 26.61 -30.35
CA PHE A 500 17.72 25.19 -30.32
C PHE A 500 19.02 24.83 -31.08
N GLN A 501 19.33 25.52 -32.15
CA GLN A 501 20.58 25.32 -32.88
C GLN A 501 21.79 25.81 -32.08
N GLN A 502 21.67 26.86 -31.29
CA GLN A 502 22.72 27.30 -30.37
C GLN A 502 22.91 26.28 -29.23
N ALA A 503 21.83 25.85 -28.58
CA ALA A 503 21.90 24.83 -27.53
C ALA A 503 22.48 23.50 -28.06
N ARG A 504 22.14 23.14 -29.31
CA ARG A 504 22.69 21.95 -29.98
C ARG A 504 24.17 22.09 -30.33
N ALA A 505 24.64 23.28 -30.72
CA ALA A 505 26.06 23.55 -30.96
C ALA A 505 26.85 23.44 -29.65
N ASP A 506 26.31 23.96 -28.54
CA ASP A 506 26.90 23.84 -27.21
C ASP A 506 26.90 22.37 -26.72
N ASP A 507 25.84 21.62 -27.03
CA ASP A 507 25.74 20.20 -26.69
C ASP A 507 26.71 19.33 -27.49
N LEU A 508 26.92 19.66 -28.79
CA LEU A 508 27.95 19.02 -29.61
C LEU A 508 29.36 19.31 -29.09
N VAL A 509 29.62 20.50 -28.56
CA VAL A 509 30.92 20.81 -27.90
C VAL A 509 31.11 19.99 -26.62
N LYS A 510 30.04 19.82 -25.81
CA LYS A 510 30.08 18.91 -24.65
C LYS A 510 30.29 17.47 -25.07
N GLN A 511 29.63 17.05 -26.15
CA GLN A 511 29.80 15.69 -26.71
C GLN A 511 31.22 15.43 -27.17
N ILE A 512 31.90 16.43 -27.74
CA ILE A 512 33.36 16.32 -28.05
C ILE A 512 34.19 16.10 -26.77
N ALA A 513 33.84 16.79 -25.68
CA ALA A 513 34.51 16.61 -24.40
C ALA A 513 34.26 15.21 -23.80
N GLU A 514 33.04 14.70 -23.95
CA GLU A 514 32.69 13.35 -23.54
C GLU A 514 33.34 12.29 -24.37
N ILE A 515 33.43 12.48 -25.71
CA ILE A 515 34.18 11.58 -26.62
C ILE A 515 35.66 11.58 -26.24
N ASN A 516 36.25 12.73 -25.93
CA ASN A 516 37.64 12.81 -25.47
C ASN A 516 37.85 12.04 -24.16
N THR A 517 36.91 12.17 -23.23
CA THR A 517 36.92 11.44 -21.97
C THR A 517 36.81 9.93 -22.23
N SER A 518 35.89 9.54 -23.13
CA SER A 518 35.67 8.17 -23.54
C SER A 518 36.93 7.57 -24.20
N ILE A 519 37.60 8.32 -25.09
CA ILE A 519 38.89 7.89 -25.69
C ILE A 519 39.94 7.71 -24.61
N GLY A 520 40.02 8.64 -23.63
CA GLY A 520 40.94 8.51 -22.51
C GLY A 520 40.67 7.27 -21.62
N LEU A 521 39.38 6.98 -21.40
CA LEU A 521 38.96 5.79 -20.68
C LEU A 521 39.30 4.50 -21.46
N LEU A 522 39.04 4.49 -22.77
CA LEU A 522 39.39 3.35 -23.63
C LEU A 522 40.89 3.11 -23.68
N GLN A 523 41.73 4.16 -23.74
CA GLN A 523 43.17 4.07 -23.66
C GLN A 523 43.64 3.48 -22.32
N LYS A 524 43.00 3.96 -21.22
CA LYS A 524 43.26 3.41 -19.88
C LYS A 524 42.80 1.97 -19.76
N GLN A 525 41.65 1.65 -20.33
CA GLN A 525 41.13 0.28 -20.39
C GLN A 525 42.07 -0.63 -21.18
N TYR A 526 42.59 -0.16 -22.31
CA TYR A 526 43.58 -0.92 -23.10
C TYR A 526 44.85 -1.22 -22.31
N ALA A 527 45.35 -0.21 -21.59
CA ALA A 527 46.54 -0.40 -20.73
C ALA A 527 46.26 -1.39 -19.58
N LEU A 528 45.03 -1.31 -18.97
CA LEU A 528 44.63 -2.26 -17.93
C LEU A 528 44.43 -3.67 -18.47
N GLN A 529 43.93 -3.82 -19.69
CA GLN A 529 43.79 -5.12 -20.36
C GLN A 529 45.16 -5.73 -20.62
N GLY A 530 46.15 -4.89 -20.99
CA GLY A 530 47.54 -5.34 -21.10
C GLY A 530 48.09 -5.88 -19.77
N GLN A 531 47.93 -5.12 -18.70
CA GLN A 531 48.31 -5.57 -17.35
C GLN A 531 47.55 -6.84 -16.92
N GLN A 532 46.27 -6.92 -17.25
CA GLN A 532 45.46 -8.10 -16.96
C GLN A 532 45.95 -9.31 -17.74
N TYR A 533 46.32 -9.13 -19.00
CA TYR A 533 46.91 -10.19 -19.81
C TYR A 533 48.18 -10.72 -19.19
N ASP A 534 49.11 -9.82 -18.79
CA ASP A 534 50.38 -10.19 -18.16
C ASP A 534 50.15 -10.93 -16.83
N LEU A 535 49.23 -10.43 -16.01
CA LEU A 535 48.84 -11.07 -14.75
C LEU A 535 48.19 -12.44 -14.99
N GLN A 536 47.32 -12.54 -15.98
CA GLN A 536 46.68 -13.81 -16.34
C GLN A 536 47.70 -14.84 -16.87
N GLN A 537 48.69 -14.38 -17.63
CA GLN A 537 49.77 -15.23 -18.09
C GLN A 537 50.62 -15.77 -16.92
N GLN A 538 50.92 -14.89 -15.94
CA GLN A 538 51.62 -15.30 -14.71
C GLN A 538 50.78 -16.26 -13.87
N ALA A 539 49.45 -15.97 -13.75
CA ALA A 539 48.51 -16.83 -13.04
C ALA A 539 48.39 -18.21 -13.70
N THR A 540 48.38 -18.25 -15.05
CA THR A 540 48.33 -19.52 -15.80
C THR A 540 49.59 -20.36 -15.52
N ALA A 541 50.76 -19.73 -15.54
CA ALA A 541 52.00 -20.41 -15.24
C ALA A 541 52.05 -20.94 -13.78
N ALA A 542 51.60 -20.12 -12.83
CA ALA A 542 51.50 -20.51 -11.42
C ALA A 542 50.49 -21.65 -11.19
N THR A 543 49.37 -21.61 -11.92
CA THR A 543 48.33 -22.67 -11.81
C THR A 543 48.86 -23.98 -12.40
N ASP A 544 49.60 -23.96 -13.51
CA ASP A 544 50.22 -25.15 -14.10
C ASP A 544 51.20 -25.81 -13.14
N GLU A 545 51.99 -24.99 -12.43
CA GLU A 545 52.91 -25.46 -11.39
C GLU A 545 52.14 -26.06 -10.21
N GLN A 546 51.10 -25.42 -9.76
CA GLN A 546 50.21 -25.93 -8.69
C GLN A 546 49.54 -27.26 -9.08
N VAL A 547 49.05 -27.38 -10.31
CA VAL A 547 48.40 -28.61 -10.82
C VAL A 547 49.45 -29.75 -10.86
N LYS A 548 50.70 -29.47 -11.25
CA LYS A 548 51.78 -30.47 -11.19
C LYS A 548 52.05 -30.94 -9.75
N ALA A 549 52.22 -30.00 -8.84
CA ALA A 549 52.43 -30.31 -7.42
C ALA A 549 51.23 -31.09 -6.81
N PHE A 550 50.02 -30.75 -7.22
CA PHE A 550 48.81 -31.45 -6.74
C PHE A 550 48.71 -32.88 -7.29
N ARG A 551 49.10 -33.10 -8.57
CA ARG A 551 49.18 -34.44 -9.17
C ARG A 551 50.21 -35.32 -8.46
N GLU A 552 51.37 -34.74 -8.12
CA GLU A 552 52.42 -35.46 -7.36
C GLU A 552 51.89 -35.86 -5.98
N THR A 553 51.14 -34.93 -5.30
CA THR A 553 50.52 -35.21 -4.00
C THR A 553 49.43 -36.27 -4.12
N SER A 554 48.56 -36.21 -5.16
CA SER A 554 47.54 -37.23 -5.43
C SER A 554 48.19 -38.63 -5.69
N ALA A 555 49.29 -38.67 -6.41
CA ALA A 555 50.03 -39.93 -6.64
C ALA A 555 50.59 -40.51 -5.34
N GLN A 556 51.11 -39.66 -4.42
CA GLN A 556 51.59 -40.09 -3.11
C GLN A 556 50.41 -40.60 -2.23
N ILE A 557 49.23 -39.98 -2.29
CA ILE A 557 48.03 -40.42 -1.55
C ILE A 557 47.56 -41.77 -2.11
N LYS A 558 47.60 -41.98 -3.43
CA LYS A 558 47.28 -43.28 -4.05
C LYS A 558 48.24 -44.38 -3.61
N ASP A 559 49.57 -44.10 -3.58
CA ASP A 559 50.53 -45.05 -3.05
C ASP A 559 50.30 -45.39 -1.58
N LEU A 560 49.92 -44.38 -0.79
CA LEU A 560 49.52 -44.57 0.61
C LEU A 560 48.27 -45.43 0.72
N ARG A 561 47.25 -45.18 -0.09
CA ARG A 561 45.99 -45.95 -0.15
C ARG A 561 46.30 -47.42 -0.47
N ASP A 562 47.12 -47.67 -1.49
CA ASP A 562 47.47 -49.03 -1.92
C ASP A 562 48.21 -49.80 -0.80
N LYS A 563 49.08 -49.10 -0.03
CA LYS A 563 49.73 -49.66 1.17
C LYS A 563 48.73 -49.92 2.29
N VAL A 564 47.76 -49.00 2.50
CA VAL A 564 46.68 -49.19 3.50
C VAL A 564 45.75 -50.34 3.11
N ALA A 565 45.40 -50.44 1.81
CA ALA A 565 44.59 -51.54 1.28
C ALA A 565 45.25 -52.91 1.50
N TYR A 566 46.59 -52.99 1.33
CA TYR A 566 47.34 -54.21 1.61
C TYR A 566 47.27 -54.58 3.09
N VAL A 567 47.31 -53.63 4.01
CA VAL A 567 47.15 -53.84 5.44
C VAL A 567 45.69 -54.23 5.76
N ASP A 568 44.70 -53.58 5.17
CA ASP A 568 43.29 -53.89 5.34
C ASP A 568 42.95 -55.30 4.86
N ASP A 569 43.48 -55.72 3.69
CA ASP A 569 43.31 -57.05 3.14
C ASP A 569 43.90 -58.15 4.08
N PHE A 570 45.04 -57.88 4.66
CA PHE A 570 45.69 -58.79 5.60
C PHE A 570 44.85 -58.97 6.88
N PHE A 571 44.27 -57.90 7.38
CA PHE A 571 43.46 -57.92 8.60
C PHE A 571 41.96 -58.13 8.35
N ARG A 572 41.51 -58.30 7.12
CA ARG A 572 40.09 -58.47 6.73
C ARG A 572 39.30 -59.50 7.56
N PRO A 573 39.86 -60.69 7.87
CA PRO A 573 39.12 -61.65 8.68
C PRO A 573 38.85 -61.12 10.09
N ILE A 574 39.80 -60.38 10.66
CA ILE A 574 39.70 -59.76 11.99
C ILE A 574 38.75 -58.57 11.98
N LYS A 575 38.83 -57.74 10.96
CA LYS A 575 37.93 -56.62 10.71
C LYS A 575 36.49 -57.10 10.68
N ASN A 576 36.22 -58.10 9.85
CA ASN A 576 34.86 -58.64 9.70
C ASN A 576 34.28 -59.16 11.05
N TYR A 577 35.12 -59.74 11.88
CA TYR A 577 34.73 -60.19 13.20
C TYR A 577 34.29 -59.02 14.12
N PHE A 578 35.07 -57.93 14.15
CA PHE A 578 34.73 -56.74 14.93
C PHE A 578 33.45 -56.01 14.44
N TYR A 579 33.16 -56.06 13.15
CA TYR A 579 31.95 -55.47 12.59
C TYR A 579 30.71 -56.33 12.82
N TRP A 580 30.88 -57.65 13.02
CA TRP A 580 29.73 -58.54 13.27
C TRP A 580 29.40 -58.70 14.75
N GLU A 581 30.29 -58.29 15.65
CA GLU A 581 30.03 -58.33 17.11
C GLU A 581 29.05 -57.21 17.53
N PRO A 582 27.81 -57.54 17.99
CA PRO A 582 26.80 -56.57 18.32
C PRO A 582 27.17 -55.65 19.50
N HIS A 583 28.03 -56.11 20.41
CA HIS A 583 28.43 -55.42 21.64
C HIS A 583 29.85 -54.84 21.55
N CYS A 584 30.42 -54.69 20.37
CA CYS A 584 31.76 -54.22 20.18
C CYS A 584 32.04 -52.85 20.84
N PHE A 585 31.09 -51.94 20.83
CA PHE A 585 31.25 -50.62 21.45
C PHE A 585 31.26 -50.64 22.98
N ASP A 586 30.78 -51.72 23.62
CA ASP A 586 30.83 -51.90 25.07
C ASP A 586 32.19 -52.41 25.54
N ILE A 587 33.00 -52.89 24.62
CA ILE A 587 34.35 -53.40 24.89
C ILE A 587 35.41 -52.42 24.37
N PRO A 588 36.15 -51.69 25.24
CA PRO A 588 37.06 -50.63 24.83
C PRO A 588 38.06 -51.01 23.74
N LEU A 589 38.59 -52.22 23.82
CA LEU A 589 39.56 -52.71 22.83
C LEU A 589 38.91 -52.97 21.46
N CYS A 590 37.72 -53.56 21.45
CA CYS A 590 36.97 -53.81 20.23
C CYS A 590 36.54 -52.50 19.55
N ALA A 591 36.01 -51.53 20.34
CA ALA A 591 35.65 -50.20 19.87
C ALA A 591 36.86 -49.46 19.27
N THR A 592 38.03 -49.57 19.88
CA THR A 592 39.25 -48.94 19.40
C THR A 592 39.69 -49.50 18.04
N PHE A 593 39.69 -50.84 17.89
CA PHE A 593 40.04 -51.45 16.61
C PHE A 593 39.02 -51.14 15.50
N ARG A 594 37.73 -51.16 15.84
CA ARG A 594 36.71 -50.79 14.90
C ARG A 594 36.84 -49.34 14.44
N SER A 595 37.10 -48.40 15.34
CA SER A 595 37.36 -47.00 15.02
C SER A 595 38.65 -46.83 14.17
N LEU A 596 39.65 -47.69 14.40
CA LEU A 596 40.86 -47.69 13.56
C LEU A 596 40.54 -48.15 12.13
N PHE A 597 39.75 -49.23 11.98
CA PHE A 597 39.35 -49.68 10.63
C PHE A 597 38.42 -48.69 9.92
N ASP A 598 37.48 -48.05 10.64
CA ASP A 598 36.69 -46.98 10.08
C ASP A 598 37.52 -45.77 9.60
N ALA A 599 38.63 -45.50 10.33
CA ALA A 599 39.57 -44.45 9.92
C ALA A 599 40.39 -44.86 8.66
N LEU A 600 40.74 -46.14 8.52
CA LEU A 600 41.41 -46.66 7.33
C LEU A 600 40.50 -46.69 6.11
N ASP A 601 39.21 -47.05 6.29
CA ASP A 601 38.20 -46.93 5.20
C ASP A 601 37.97 -45.49 4.75
N GLY A 602 38.21 -44.51 5.61
CA GLY A 602 38.16 -43.09 5.25
C GLY A 602 39.24 -42.65 4.24
N VAL A 603 40.31 -43.40 4.10
CA VAL A 603 41.39 -43.12 3.15
C VAL A 603 40.91 -43.30 1.68
N ASP A 604 40.01 -44.28 1.45
CA ASP A 604 39.42 -44.47 0.10
C ASP A 604 38.57 -43.28 -0.30
N GLY A 605 37.71 -42.80 0.64
CA GLY A 605 36.90 -41.59 0.38
C GLY A 605 37.74 -40.34 0.14
N LEU A 606 38.89 -40.22 0.79
CA LEU A 606 39.84 -39.14 0.54
C LEU A 606 40.44 -39.24 -0.87
N THR A 607 40.79 -40.44 -1.32
CA THR A 607 41.38 -40.64 -2.66
C THR A 607 40.38 -40.26 -3.75
N ASP A 608 39.10 -40.65 -3.61
CA ASP A 608 38.07 -40.30 -4.56
C ASP A 608 37.80 -38.77 -4.62
N GLN A 609 37.86 -38.10 -3.46
CA GLN A 609 37.77 -36.64 -3.41
C GLN A 609 38.95 -35.95 -4.08
N PHE A 610 40.17 -36.47 -3.86
CA PHE A 610 41.37 -35.95 -4.53
C PHE A 610 41.33 -36.17 -6.05
N ASP A 611 40.79 -37.30 -6.51
CA ASP A 611 40.63 -37.56 -7.95
C ASP A 611 39.58 -36.61 -8.57
N GLN A 612 38.48 -36.33 -7.86
CA GLN A 612 37.49 -35.33 -8.31
C GLN A 612 38.12 -33.93 -8.37
N VAL A 613 38.90 -33.56 -7.36
CA VAL A 613 39.60 -32.25 -7.34
C VAL A 613 40.61 -32.18 -8.46
N THR A 614 41.40 -33.26 -8.67
CA THR A 614 42.39 -33.31 -9.78
C THR A 614 41.68 -33.17 -11.14
N ALA A 615 40.56 -33.89 -11.35
CA ALA A 615 39.81 -33.80 -12.59
C ALA A 615 39.20 -32.39 -12.79
N SER A 616 38.84 -31.72 -11.71
CA SER A 616 38.33 -30.35 -11.75
C SER A 616 39.43 -29.34 -12.05
N LEU A 617 40.61 -29.54 -11.46
CA LEU A 617 41.76 -28.72 -11.72
C LEU A 617 42.28 -28.92 -13.16
N ASP A 618 42.25 -30.14 -13.68
CA ASP A 618 42.59 -30.42 -15.08
C ASP A 618 41.65 -29.71 -16.06
N LYS A 619 40.35 -29.70 -15.77
CA LYS A 619 39.38 -28.93 -16.56
C LYS A 619 39.67 -27.43 -16.48
N LEU A 620 39.97 -26.93 -15.29
CA LEU A 620 40.30 -25.52 -15.08
C LEU A 620 41.55 -25.15 -15.88
N ASN A 621 42.62 -26.00 -15.80
CA ASN A 621 43.86 -25.79 -16.50
C ASN A 621 43.71 -25.87 -18.04
N ALA A 622 42.79 -26.71 -18.51
CA ALA A 622 42.48 -26.80 -19.95
C ALA A 622 41.69 -25.57 -20.47
N LEU A 623 40.95 -24.90 -19.60
CA LEU A 623 40.20 -23.69 -19.96
C LEU A 623 41.05 -22.43 -19.92
N GLN A 624 42.10 -22.40 -19.08
CA GLN A 624 42.96 -21.23 -18.93
C GLN A 624 43.63 -20.76 -20.23
N PRO A 625 44.21 -21.63 -21.05
CA PRO A 625 44.81 -21.21 -22.33
C PRO A 625 43.76 -20.66 -23.31
N GLN A 626 42.49 -21.18 -23.25
CA GLN A 626 41.39 -20.69 -24.08
C GLN A 626 40.95 -19.28 -23.66
N LEU A 627 40.87 -19.03 -22.35
CA LEU A 627 40.61 -17.71 -21.81
C LEU A 627 41.73 -16.72 -22.12
N LEU A 628 42.98 -17.17 -22.00
CA LEU A 628 44.15 -16.36 -22.33
C LEU A 628 44.21 -16.00 -23.83
N ALA A 629 43.76 -16.88 -24.71
CA ALA A 629 43.70 -16.63 -26.15
C ALA A 629 42.64 -15.59 -26.55
N LEU A 630 41.55 -15.46 -25.76
CA LEU A 630 40.50 -14.49 -26.02
C LEU A 630 40.89 -13.04 -25.67
N ILE A 631 41.83 -12.86 -24.72
CA ILE A 631 42.25 -11.51 -24.30
C ILE A 631 42.92 -10.73 -25.43
N PRO A 632 43.87 -11.27 -26.21
CA PRO A 632 44.44 -10.58 -27.34
C PRO A 632 43.41 -10.22 -28.43
N GLU A 633 42.40 -11.09 -28.66
CA GLU A 633 41.30 -10.78 -29.58
C GLU A 633 40.48 -9.59 -29.09
N GLN A 634 40.15 -9.57 -27.80
CA GLN A 634 39.48 -8.42 -27.20
C GLN A 634 40.35 -7.17 -27.20
N MET A 635 41.64 -7.30 -26.91
CA MET A 635 42.58 -6.21 -26.98
C MET A 635 42.72 -5.64 -28.39
N ALA A 636 42.61 -6.46 -29.42
CA ALA A 636 42.65 -6.00 -30.82
C ALA A 636 41.44 -5.14 -31.22
N LEU A 637 40.31 -5.33 -30.54
CA LEU A 637 39.09 -4.54 -30.76
C LEU A 637 39.20 -3.13 -30.15
N THR A 638 39.94 -2.97 -29.07
CA THR A 638 40.02 -1.68 -28.36
C THR A 638 40.67 -0.57 -29.18
N PRO A 639 41.82 -0.79 -29.88
CA PRO A 639 42.36 0.20 -30.82
C PRO A 639 41.40 0.54 -31.98
N GLN A 640 40.63 -0.46 -32.46
CA GLN A 640 39.64 -0.23 -33.50
C GLN A 640 38.48 0.66 -32.98
N ASN A 641 38.07 0.44 -31.72
CA ASN A 641 37.10 1.29 -31.05
C ASN A 641 37.62 2.71 -30.81
N ILE A 642 38.88 2.85 -30.39
CA ILE A 642 39.54 4.16 -30.25
C ILE A 642 39.58 4.89 -31.60
N ALA A 643 40.03 4.21 -32.65
CA ALA A 643 40.05 4.78 -34.01
C ALA A 643 38.63 5.11 -34.54
N SER A 644 37.62 4.35 -34.11
CA SER A 644 36.22 4.65 -34.41
C SER A 644 35.73 5.90 -33.66
N GLN A 645 36.09 6.04 -32.38
CA GLN A 645 35.76 7.22 -31.58
C GLN A 645 36.50 8.47 -32.07
N GLU A 646 37.75 8.35 -32.51
CA GLU A 646 38.49 9.45 -33.13
C GLU A 646 37.84 9.90 -34.44
N ARG A 647 37.36 8.95 -35.26
CA ARG A 647 36.58 9.27 -36.46
C ARG A 647 35.25 9.94 -36.11
N ASN A 648 34.56 9.43 -35.08
CA ASN A 648 33.32 10.07 -34.60
C ASN A 648 33.58 11.49 -34.08
N LYS A 649 34.67 11.69 -33.35
CA LYS A 649 35.09 13.02 -32.89
C LYS A 649 35.29 13.96 -34.08
N ALA A 650 36.04 13.54 -35.08
CA ALA A 650 36.29 14.34 -36.32
C ALA A 650 34.97 14.67 -37.05
N LEU A 651 34.00 13.72 -37.07
CA LEU A 651 32.68 13.97 -37.65
C LEU A 651 31.87 14.98 -36.82
N VAL A 652 31.91 14.92 -35.50
CA VAL A 652 31.24 15.87 -34.63
C VAL A 652 31.89 17.24 -34.72
N GLU A 653 33.21 17.33 -34.77
CA GLU A 653 33.95 18.59 -35.01
C GLU A 653 33.59 19.21 -36.34
N ASN A 654 33.48 18.43 -37.42
CA ASN A 654 32.98 18.91 -38.71
C ASN A 654 31.52 19.36 -38.65
N ASN A 655 30.70 18.66 -37.90
CA ASN A 655 29.30 19.07 -37.67
C ASN A 655 29.20 20.39 -36.91
N VAL A 656 30.02 20.59 -35.87
CA VAL A 656 30.13 21.86 -35.14
C VAL A 656 30.56 22.99 -36.08
N ALA A 657 31.58 22.76 -36.89
CA ALA A 657 32.05 23.74 -37.86
C ALA A 657 30.99 24.09 -38.92
N THR A 658 30.24 23.09 -39.39
CA THR A 658 29.12 23.29 -40.33
C THR A 658 27.97 24.03 -39.68
N GLN A 659 27.58 23.68 -38.47
CA GLN A 659 26.48 24.36 -37.75
C GLN A 659 26.86 25.77 -37.31
N SER A 660 28.08 25.99 -36.87
CA SER A 660 28.56 27.34 -36.57
C SER A 660 28.64 28.22 -37.82
N GLY A 661 28.99 27.64 -38.99
CA GLY A 661 28.94 28.31 -40.29
C GLY A 661 27.51 28.67 -40.74
N LEU A 662 26.54 27.77 -40.49
CA LEU A 662 25.11 28.00 -40.78
C LEU A 662 24.50 29.02 -39.80
N LEU A 663 24.87 29.01 -38.54
CA LEU A 663 24.47 30.02 -37.56
C LEU A 663 25.04 31.40 -37.89
N ALA A 664 26.28 31.48 -38.35
CA ALA A 664 26.89 32.74 -38.82
C ALA A 664 26.25 33.28 -40.13
N GLN A 665 25.68 32.40 -40.97
CA GLN A 665 24.91 32.81 -42.15
C GLN A 665 23.46 33.18 -41.83
N SER A 666 22.91 32.74 -40.71
CA SER A 666 21.55 33.03 -40.29
C SER A 666 21.43 34.23 -39.35
N GLN A 667 22.53 34.77 -38.86
CA GLN A 667 22.66 36.08 -38.20
C GLN A 667 22.97 37.18 -39.23
#